data_f48d6cc1ddb7940b41162bacecb9a784
#
_entry.id   f48d6cc1ddb7940b41162bacecb9a784
#
_cell.length_a   1.000
_cell.length_b   1.000
_cell.length_c   1.000
_cell.angle_alpha   90.00
_cell.angle_beta   90.00
_cell.angle_gamma   90.00
#
_symmetry.space_group_name_H-M   'P 1'
#
loop_
_entity.id
_entity.type
_entity.pdbx_description
1 polymer ?
#
loop_
_entity_poly.entity_id
_entity_poly.type
_entity_poly.pdbx_seq_one_letter_code
_entity_poly.pdbx_strand_id
1 'polypeptide(L)'
;MRLFGAALPPGAPAAPPPDPRVARTAALAAWLGAVADVAAFALLTFAGLRLESAQAAAFAVALAAAATTIRHDRVALAEATFHAGVALVVALLAFALRAGVLSLFAVQCQWPPVLAIVPAALAGALVGGLGLAHLALVPRTADPARGWHAAAVLGVAYLLALRIVYLGQLELIPQEAYYWNYAQHLDIGYLDHPPLSAWLIALATSIRDSEFLVRLPALLSWCVMAVFATMYARDAAGDAVALRTALLASALPFFFLVGWLMTPDAPLAAAWAAALYYLQRALIDGRPRAWIGAGLAIGVGMLSKYSMILVPAAALAFVLLDARSRRALVSPWAWTAVALALVVFSPVIVWNLQHDWASFTFQGARRLATRDRRFEFPQFLLYILIIVTPWAIAGLGSALARERRDGVAKAAPASTELADETARRRWRFVVVFTVVPLAAFAVPSFWSATKLHWTGPIWLAGLPMIAAGLGPSAPGAPDGPIARLLARTWVPVLHVLMVGFAFALFYYPVYGLAGLHRHHAYLQTGWRDLRGQVQAIEDEVLRDTGRRPAVVGLDKHNTADEMAYYDPRGDGAADTASRHLFYDEDAVMYEFWFPPKAFDGRDLVLVSRSRDDVEDPRIAARATRVGPVRTIEPRKHGAASGRYYARVVYGYRAPEPAAAGAAR
;
A
#
# COMPACT_ATOMS: atom_id res chain seq x y z
N MET A 1 16.03 -18.48 -1.19
CA MET A 1 16.01 -19.00 -2.57
C MET A 1 15.26 -20.33 -2.75
N ARG A 2 15.07 -21.18 -1.74
CA ARG A 2 14.22 -22.38 -1.86
C ARG A 2 12.70 -22.14 -1.74
N LEU A 3 12.25 -20.94 -1.37
CA LEU A 3 10.84 -20.56 -1.29
C LEU A 3 10.18 -20.33 -2.66
N PHE A 4 10.96 -20.07 -3.71
CA PHE A 4 10.49 -19.93 -5.10
C PHE A 4 10.84 -21.15 -5.99
N GLY A 5 11.50 -22.15 -5.42
CA GLY A 5 11.82 -23.40 -6.08
C GLY A 5 10.72 -24.43 -5.91
N ALA A 6 9.48 -24.11 -6.29
CA ALA A 6 8.44 -25.12 -6.46
C ALA A 6 8.85 -26.01 -7.63
N ALA A 7 9.12 -27.28 -7.33
CA ALA A 7 9.35 -28.30 -8.34
C ALA A 7 8.17 -28.26 -9.34
N LEU A 8 8.48 -28.07 -10.60
CA LEU A 8 7.56 -28.37 -11.70
C LEU A 8 6.97 -29.76 -11.49
N PRO A 9 5.73 -30.03 -11.90
CA PRO A 9 5.17 -31.38 -11.80
C PRO A 9 6.15 -32.38 -12.43
N PRO A 10 6.33 -33.55 -11.84
CA PRO A 10 7.25 -34.56 -12.38
C PRO A 10 6.85 -34.89 -13.82
N GLY A 11 7.71 -34.55 -14.77
CA GLY A 11 7.47 -34.75 -16.20
C GLY A 11 7.26 -33.49 -17.04
N ALA A 12 7.13 -32.30 -16.46
CA ALA A 12 7.20 -31.06 -17.26
C ALA A 12 8.67 -30.81 -17.63
N PRO A 13 9.05 -30.74 -18.94
CA PRO A 13 10.41 -30.39 -19.29
C PRO A 13 10.73 -29.01 -18.75
N ALA A 14 11.83 -28.91 -18.03
CA ALA A 14 12.36 -27.59 -17.63
C ALA A 14 12.44 -26.72 -18.88
N ALA A 15 11.82 -25.54 -18.79
CA ALA A 15 11.86 -24.64 -19.93
C ALA A 15 13.32 -24.45 -20.37
N PRO A 16 13.73 -24.68 -21.65
CA PRO A 16 15.10 -24.45 -22.08
C PRO A 16 15.50 -23.01 -21.77
N PRO A 17 16.74 -22.71 -21.38
CA PRO A 17 17.20 -21.32 -21.13
C PRO A 17 16.92 -20.44 -22.36
N PRO A 18 16.78 -19.13 -22.21
CA PRO A 18 16.65 -18.21 -23.36
C PRO A 18 17.82 -18.50 -24.32
N ASP A 19 17.57 -18.35 -25.63
CA ASP A 19 18.64 -18.53 -26.60
C ASP A 19 19.88 -17.73 -26.17
N PRO A 20 21.03 -18.37 -26.01
CA PRO A 20 22.23 -17.70 -25.52
C PRO A 20 22.61 -16.45 -26.32
N ARG A 21 22.23 -16.41 -27.61
CA ARG A 21 22.50 -15.26 -28.50
C ARG A 21 21.57 -14.09 -28.15
N VAL A 22 20.26 -14.34 -28.03
CA VAL A 22 19.29 -13.31 -27.63
C VAL A 22 19.63 -12.72 -26.26
N ALA A 23 20.01 -13.58 -25.31
CA ALA A 23 20.44 -13.15 -23.98
C ALA A 23 21.73 -12.29 -24.04
N ARG A 24 22.69 -12.67 -24.89
CA ARG A 24 23.93 -11.89 -25.11
C ARG A 24 23.62 -10.52 -25.72
N THR A 25 22.78 -10.46 -26.74
CA THR A 25 22.41 -9.18 -27.39
C THR A 25 21.71 -8.26 -26.41
N ALA A 26 20.76 -8.76 -25.62
CA ALA A 26 20.08 -7.99 -24.59
C ALA A 26 21.05 -7.48 -23.51
N ALA A 27 21.98 -8.32 -23.05
CA ALA A 27 22.99 -7.94 -22.06
C ALA A 27 23.98 -6.90 -22.61
N LEU A 28 24.43 -7.06 -23.85
CA LEU A 28 25.31 -6.09 -24.50
C LEU A 28 24.60 -4.74 -24.73
N ALA A 29 23.38 -4.75 -25.19
CA ALA A 29 22.57 -3.54 -25.37
C ALA A 29 22.36 -2.79 -24.04
N ALA A 30 22.07 -3.52 -22.96
CA ALA A 30 21.91 -2.95 -21.63
C ALA A 30 23.22 -2.36 -21.09
N TRP A 31 24.35 -3.06 -21.28
CA TRP A 31 25.66 -2.61 -20.85
C TRP A 31 26.13 -1.36 -21.61
N LEU A 32 26.08 -1.38 -22.95
CA LEU A 32 26.45 -0.21 -23.77
C LEU A 32 25.51 0.97 -23.50
N GLY A 33 24.24 0.70 -23.29
CA GLY A 33 23.28 1.71 -22.82
C GLY A 33 23.70 2.35 -21.49
N ALA A 34 24.10 1.54 -20.50
CA ALA A 34 24.56 2.06 -19.20
C ALA A 34 25.83 2.91 -19.31
N VAL A 35 26.80 2.48 -20.11
CA VAL A 35 28.02 3.26 -20.35
C VAL A 35 27.69 4.60 -21.02
N ALA A 36 26.84 4.58 -22.04
CA ALA A 36 26.38 5.79 -22.72
C ALA A 36 25.60 6.73 -21.78
N ASP A 37 24.78 6.17 -20.88
CA ASP A 37 24.04 6.90 -19.86
C ASP A 37 24.98 7.66 -18.91
N VAL A 38 25.94 6.96 -18.32
CA VAL A 38 26.93 7.56 -17.40
C VAL A 38 27.71 8.67 -18.08
N ALA A 39 28.23 8.42 -19.30
CA ALA A 39 29.00 9.41 -20.05
C ALA A 39 28.16 10.64 -20.42
N ALA A 40 26.95 10.43 -20.95
CA ALA A 40 26.05 11.53 -21.30
C ALA A 40 25.63 12.34 -20.07
N PHE A 41 25.30 11.68 -18.98
CA PHE A 41 24.92 12.36 -17.74
C PHE A 41 26.06 13.21 -17.19
N ALA A 42 27.26 12.69 -17.14
CA ALA A 42 28.45 13.43 -16.70
C ALA A 42 28.69 14.68 -17.56
N LEU A 43 28.61 14.55 -18.89
CA LEU A 43 28.76 15.67 -19.82
C LEU A 43 27.67 16.74 -19.65
N LEU A 44 26.41 16.31 -19.52
CA LEU A 44 25.25 17.21 -19.37
C LEU A 44 25.29 17.96 -18.04
N THR A 45 25.66 17.28 -16.95
CA THR A 45 25.81 17.93 -15.63
C THR A 45 27.01 18.88 -15.61
N PHE A 46 28.13 18.53 -16.27
CA PHE A 46 29.26 19.43 -16.44
C PHE A 46 28.91 20.67 -17.28
N ALA A 47 28.02 20.52 -18.28
CA ALA A 47 27.45 21.62 -19.06
C ALA A 47 26.41 22.47 -18.28
N GLY A 48 26.20 22.20 -17.02
CA GLY A 48 25.29 22.98 -16.14
C GLY A 48 23.81 22.67 -16.25
N LEU A 49 23.41 21.54 -16.88
CA LEU A 49 22.02 21.12 -16.89
C LEU A 49 21.58 20.70 -15.48
N ARG A 50 20.33 21.02 -15.14
CA ARG A 50 19.71 20.56 -13.89
C ARG A 50 19.60 19.04 -13.87
N LEU A 51 19.66 18.45 -12.67
CA LEU A 51 19.63 17.01 -12.44
C LEU A 51 18.47 16.31 -13.19
N GLU A 52 17.27 16.91 -13.15
CA GLU A 52 16.06 16.37 -13.76
C GLU A 52 16.15 16.31 -15.30
N SER A 53 16.71 17.34 -15.90
CA SER A 53 16.89 17.42 -17.37
C SER A 53 18.04 16.55 -17.84
N ALA A 54 19.15 16.58 -17.11
CA ALA A 54 20.35 15.80 -17.42
C ALA A 54 20.05 14.29 -17.40
N GLN A 55 19.31 13.80 -16.37
CA GLN A 55 18.95 12.39 -16.28
C GLN A 55 18.03 11.92 -17.40
N ALA A 56 17.05 12.72 -17.81
CA ALA A 56 16.12 12.36 -18.88
C ALA A 56 16.83 12.31 -20.24
N ALA A 57 17.68 13.32 -20.54
CA ALA A 57 18.45 13.37 -21.77
C ALA A 57 19.50 12.24 -21.85
N ALA A 58 20.22 11.98 -20.75
CA ALA A 58 21.19 10.88 -20.69
C ALA A 58 20.54 9.51 -20.91
N PHE A 59 19.37 9.28 -20.31
CA PHE A 59 18.63 8.03 -20.53
C PHE A 59 18.14 7.89 -21.97
N ALA A 60 17.75 8.96 -22.65
CA ALA A 60 17.42 8.92 -24.07
C ALA A 60 18.65 8.51 -24.94
N VAL A 61 19.86 8.99 -24.59
CA VAL A 61 21.12 8.54 -25.21
C VAL A 61 21.37 7.07 -24.96
N ALA A 62 21.14 6.59 -23.72
CA ALA A 62 21.24 5.18 -23.37
C ALA A 62 20.30 4.29 -24.19
N LEU A 63 19.06 4.72 -24.36
CA LEU A 63 18.07 4.01 -25.21
C LEU A 63 18.49 3.97 -26.67
N ALA A 64 19.04 5.06 -27.20
CA ALA A 64 19.56 5.12 -28.57
C ALA A 64 20.74 4.15 -28.75
N ALA A 65 21.67 4.10 -27.81
CA ALA A 65 22.80 3.15 -27.82
C ALA A 65 22.31 1.69 -27.76
N ALA A 66 21.35 1.38 -26.89
CA ALA A 66 20.75 0.05 -26.80
C ALA A 66 20.03 -0.34 -28.08
N ALA A 67 19.25 0.56 -28.66
CA ALA A 67 18.50 0.33 -29.90
C ALA A 67 19.44 0.08 -31.11
N THR A 68 20.54 0.83 -31.20
CA THR A 68 21.55 0.61 -32.27
C THR A 68 22.23 -0.75 -32.11
N THR A 69 22.58 -1.17 -30.89
CA THR A 69 23.13 -2.49 -30.60
C THR A 69 22.20 -3.61 -31.06
N ILE A 70 20.91 -3.54 -30.72
CA ILE A 70 19.91 -4.53 -31.12
C ILE A 70 19.76 -4.56 -32.65
N ARG A 71 19.71 -3.41 -33.32
CA ARG A 71 19.56 -3.32 -34.78
C ARG A 71 20.76 -3.91 -35.54
N HIS A 72 21.95 -3.84 -34.99
CA HIS A 72 23.16 -4.40 -35.63
C HIS A 72 23.21 -5.92 -35.52
N ASP A 73 22.57 -6.53 -34.53
CA ASP A 73 22.54 -7.99 -34.42
C ASP A 73 21.37 -8.58 -35.25
N ARG A 74 21.60 -8.63 -36.57
CA ARG A 74 20.63 -9.18 -37.52
C ARG A 74 20.31 -10.67 -37.26
N VAL A 75 21.24 -11.41 -36.67
CA VAL A 75 21.04 -12.84 -36.38
C VAL A 75 20.05 -13.01 -35.23
N ALA A 76 20.21 -12.27 -34.15
CA ALA A 76 19.26 -12.32 -33.03
C ALA A 76 17.84 -11.88 -33.46
N LEU A 77 17.72 -10.87 -34.34
CA LEU A 77 16.42 -10.42 -34.88
C LEU A 77 15.80 -11.41 -35.87
N ALA A 78 16.60 -12.24 -36.54
CA ALA A 78 16.08 -13.30 -37.40
C ALA A 78 15.47 -14.47 -36.58
N GLU A 79 16.01 -14.76 -35.41
CA GLU A 79 15.58 -15.86 -34.54
C GLU A 79 14.50 -15.44 -33.52
N ALA A 80 14.35 -14.16 -33.21
CA ALA A 80 13.39 -13.62 -32.25
C ALA A 80 12.38 -12.64 -32.89
N THR A 81 11.20 -12.54 -32.28
CA THR A 81 10.23 -11.47 -32.58
C THR A 81 10.46 -10.33 -31.59
N PHE A 82 10.66 -9.12 -32.13
CA PHE A 82 10.81 -7.92 -31.30
C PHE A 82 9.45 -7.25 -31.07
N HIS A 83 9.05 -7.15 -29.82
CA HIS A 83 7.81 -6.50 -29.40
C HIS A 83 8.09 -5.05 -28.93
N ALA A 84 8.01 -4.08 -29.87
CA ALA A 84 8.35 -2.68 -29.61
C ALA A 84 7.54 -2.04 -28.46
N GLY A 85 6.25 -2.37 -28.33
CA GLY A 85 5.42 -1.88 -27.22
C GLY A 85 5.89 -2.38 -25.86
N VAL A 86 6.30 -3.66 -25.78
CA VAL A 86 6.86 -4.24 -24.54
C VAL A 86 8.22 -3.60 -24.23
N ALA A 87 9.06 -3.39 -25.24
CA ALA A 87 10.35 -2.73 -25.08
C ALA A 87 10.19 -1.30 -24.55
N LEU A 88 9.19 -0.55 -25.03
CA LEU A 88 8.87 0.79 -24.51
C LEU A 88 8.47 0.73 -23.03
N VAL A 89 7.58 -0.18 -22.65
CA VAL A 89 7.17 -0.37 -21.24
C VAL A 89 8.39 -0.69 -20.38
N VAL A 90 9.22 -1.63 -20.81
CA VAL A 90 10.47 -1.99 -20.10
C VAL A 90 11.39 -0.79 -19.95
N ALA A 91 11.54 0.04 -20.98
CA ALA A 91 12.34 1.26 -20.93
C ALA A 91 11.81 2.27 -19.90
N LEU A 92 10.48 2.47 -19.85
CA LEU A 92 9.86 3.36 -18.87
C LEU A 92 10.02 2.85 -17.43
N LEU A 93 9.88 1.54 -17.23
CA LEU A 93 10.13 0.90 -15.93
C LEU A 93 11.61 1.02 -15.52
N ALA A 94 12.54 0.79 -16.46
CA ALA A 94 13.97 0.96 -16.23
C ALA A 94 14.30 2.42 -15.85
N PHE A 95 13.70 3.39 -16.54
CA PHE A 95 13.85 4.81 -16.23
C PHE A 95 13.35 5.14 -14.81
N ALA A 96 12.18 4.64 -14.42
CA ALA A 96 11.59 4.92 -13.11
C ALA A 96 12.48 4.38 -11.96
N LEU A 97 12.98 3.14 -12.07
CA LEU A 97 13.88 2.58 -11.06
C LEU A 97 15.22 3.31 -11.03
N ARG A 98 15.82 3.56 -12.19
CA ARG A 98 17.06 4.33 -12.33
C ARG A 98 16.96 5.71 -11.70
N ALA A 99 15.87 6.44 -11.99
CA ALA A 99 15.64 7.75 -11.43
C ALA A 99 15.54 7.71 -9.89
N GLY A 100 14.85 6.71 -9.35
CA GLY A 100 14.77 6.51 -7.90
C GLY A 100 16.13 6.23 -7.26
N VAL A 101 16.95 5.38 -7.89
CA VAL A 101 18.31 5.08 -7.39
C VAL A 101 19.19 6.33 -7.47
N LEU A 102 19.10 7.11 -8.55
CA LEU A 102 19.82 8.37 -8.67
C LEU A 102 19.43 9.34 -7.53
N SER A 103 18.13 9.52 -7.29
CA SER A 103 17.65 10.38 -6.20
C SER A 103 18.08 9.87 -4.82
N LEU A 104 18.02 8.55 -4.61
CA LEU A 104 18.46 7.93 -3.35
C LEU A 104 19.92 8.30 -3.05
N PHE A 105 20.82 8.12 -3.99
CA PHE A 105 22.24 8.40 -3.76
C PHE A 105 22.57 9.89 -3.82
N ALA A 106 22.06 10.64 -4.80
CA ALA A 106 22.40 12.06 -4.97
C ALA A 106 21.72 12.97 -3.93
N VAL A 107 20.45 12.69 -3.57
CA VAL A 107 19.67 13.56 -2.69
C VAL A 107 19.68 13.06 -1.25
N GLN A 108 19.38 11.78 -1.02
CA GLN A 108 19.27 11.24 0.36
C GLN A 108 20.66 10.93 0.96
N CYS A 109 21.55 10.30 0.19
CA CYS A 109 22.91 9.96 0.64
C CYS A 109 23.93 11.07 0.40
N GLN A 110 23.53 12.19 -0.26
CA GLN A 110 24.39 13.34 -0.55
C GLN A 110 25.66 13.00 -1.37
N TRP A 111 25.58 11.97 -2.20
CA TRP A 111 26.69 11.65 -3.11
C TRP A 111 26.80 12.67 -4.24
N PRO A 112 28.01 12.95 -4.74
CA PRO A 112 28.17 13.71 -5.97
C PRO A 112 27.35 13.08 -7.10
N PRO A 113 26.54 13.85 -7.86
CA PRO A 113 25.66 13.30 -8.89
C PRO A 113 26.37 12.42 -9.93
N VAL A 114 27.62 12.75 -10.26
CA VAL A 114 28.48 11.97 -11.19
C VAL A 114 28.84 10.58 -10.65
N LEU A 115 28.86 10.40 -9.33
CA LEU A 115 29.04 9.07 -8.71
C LEU A 115 27.70 8.36 -8.54
N ALA A 116 26.66 9.08 -8.19
CA ALA A 116 25.31 8.55 -7.99
C ALA A 116 24.70 7.96 -9.28
N ILE A 117 25.10 8.45 -10.45
CA ILE A 117 24.62 7.93 -11.73
C ILE A 117 25.07 6.49 -12.01
N VAL A 118 26.21 6.06 -11.47
CA VAL A 118 26.75 4.71 -11.73
C VAL A 118 25.81 3.62 -11.22
N PRO A 119 25.45 3.55 -9.92
CA PRO A 119 24.49 2.56 -9.45
C PRO A 119 23.09 2.75 -10.10
N ALA A 120 22.71 3.98 -10.45
CA ALA A 120 21.46 4.25 -11.14
C ALA A 120 21.42 3.65 -12.56
N ALA A 121 22.47 3.87 -13.35
CA ALA A 121 22.60 3.31 -14.69
C ALA A 121 22.65 1.77 -14.67
N LEU A 122 23.33 1.18 -13.69
CA LEU A 122 23.35 -0.28 -13.50
C LEU A 122 21.96 -0.83 -13.16
N ALA A 123 21.19 -0.16 -12.29
CA ALA A 123 19.81 -0.56 -11.97
C ALA A 123 18.89 -0.48 -13.21
N GLY A 124 19.02 0.60 -14.01
CA GLY A 124 18.31 0.75 -15.28
C GLY A 124 18.70 -0.32 -16.30
N ALA A 125 19.99 -0.61 -16.43
CA ALA A 125 20.51 -1.64 -17.32
C ALA A 125 20.03 -3.05 -16.92
N LEU A 126 19.98 -3.35 -15.63
CA LEU A 126 19.47 -4.63 -15.13
C LEU A 126 18.00 -4.83 -15.52
N VAL A 127 17.13 -3.84 -15.25
CA VAL A 127 15.71 -3.90 -15.63
C VAL A 127 15.55 -3.95 -17.15
N GLY A 128 16.27 -3.10 -17.89
CA GLY A 128 16.25 -3.07 -19.35
C GLY A 128 16.74 -4.38 -19.97
N GLY A 129 17.86 -4.91 -19.52
CA GLY A 129 18.47 -6.15 -20.02
C GLY A 129 17.59 -7.38 -19.77
N LEU A 130 17.09 -7.54 -18.53
CA LEU A 130 16.19 -8.64 -18.20
C LEU A 130 14.85 -8.54 -18.94
N GLY A 131 14.27 -7.35 -19.03
CA GLY A 131 13.04 -7.10 -19.76
C GLY A 131 13.19 -7.35 -21.27
N LEU A 132 14.31 -6.92 -21.87
CA LEU A 132 14.59 -7.21 -23.28
C LEU A 132 14.77 -8.70 -23.52
N ALA A 133 15.57 -9.39 -22.69
CA ALA A 133 15.90 -10.80 -22.87
C ALA A 133 14.70 -11.75 -22.68
N HIS A 134 13.77 -11.40 -21.80
CA HIS A 134 12.68 -12.31 -21.42
C HIS A 134 11.29 -11.90 -21.91
N LEU A 135 11.10 -10.62 -22.24
CA LEU A 135 9.77 -10.08 -22.56
C LEU A 135 9.68 -9.43 -23.95
N ALA A 136 10.71 -8.68 -24.38
CA ALA A 136 10.65 -7.92 -25.62
C ALA A 136 11.28 -8.66 -26.83
N LEU A 137 12.33 -9.44 -26.61
CA LEU A 137 12.97 -10.29 -27.62
C LEU A 137 12.53 -11.76 -27.37
N VAL A 138 11.41 -12.15 -27.95
CA VAL A 138 10.84 -13.49 -27.74
C VAL A 138 11.28 -14.41 -28.87
N PRO A 139 11.98 -15.54 -28.59
CA PRO A 139 12.31 -16.53 -29.59
C PRO A 139 11.03 -17.03 -30.27
N ARG A 140 11.06 -17.19 -31.61
CA ARG A 140 9.89 -17.65 -32.40
C ARG A 140 9.37 -19.02 -31.99
N THR A 141 10.24 -19.84 -31.37
CA THR A 141 9.94 -21.19 -30.84
C THR A 141 9.52 -21.18 -29.38
N ALA A 142 9.41 -20.00 -28.72
CA ALA A 142 9.11 -19.94 -27.31
C ALA A 142 7.67 -20.34 -27.00
N ASP A 143 7.52 -21.15 -25.95
CA ASP A 143 6.22 -21.46 -25.37
C ASP A 143 5.61 -20.19 -24.73
N PRO A 144 4.36 -19.79 -25.07
CA PRO A 144 3.69 -18.65 -24.43
C PRO A 144 3.63 -18.71 -22.91
N ALA A 145 3.57 -19.91 -22.31
CA ALA A 145 3.58 -20.09 -20.85
C ALA A 145 4.87 -19.58 -20.18
N ARG A 146 5.98 -19.54 -20.91
CA ARG A 146 7.26 -19.01 -20.44
C ARG A 146 7.26 -17.50 -20.28
N GLY A 147 6.71 -16.79 -21.25
CA GLY A 147 6.59 -15.33 -21.17
C GLY A 147 5.83 -14.89 -19.92
N TRP A 148 4.85 -15.69 -19.55
CA TRP A 148 4.07 -15.51 -18.32
C TRP A 148 4.86 -15.69 -17.03
N HIS A 149 5.62 -16.77 -16.95
CA HIS A 149 6.46 -17.06 -15.78
C HIS A 149 7.49 -15.93 -15.60
N ALA A 150 8.17 -15.57 -16.67
CA ALA A 150 9.15 -14.47 -16.66
C ALA A 150 8.50 -13.14 -16.26
N ALA A 151 7.37 -12.77 -16.87
CA ALA A 151 6.64 -11.54 -16.56
C ALA A 151 6.21 -11.47 -15.08
N ALA A 152 5.74 -12.58 -14.52
CA ALA A 152 5.32 -12.61 -13.12
C ALA A 152 6.50 -12.50 -12.16
N VAL A 153 7.57 -13.27 -12.36
CA VAL A 153 8.76 -13.22 -11.50
C VAL A 153 9.45 -11.86 -11.58
N LEU A 154 9.71 -11.38 -12.80
CA LEU A 154 10.36 -10.07 -13.01
C LEU A 154 9.47 -8.92 -12.54
N GLY A 155 8.15 -9.01 -12.74
CA GLY A 155 7.19 -7.99 -12.28
C GLY A 155 7.16 -7.88 -10.76
N VAL A 156 7.09 -9.01 -10.03
CA VAL A 156 7.12 -9.02 -8.56
C VAL A 156 8.47 -8.48 -8.04
N ALA A 157 9.59 -8.93 -8.62
CA ALA A 157 10.92 -8.46 -8.23
C ALA A 157 11.10 -6.96 -8.50
N TYR A 158 10.63 -6.48 -9.65
CA TYR A 158 10.65 -5.06 -9.99
C TYR A 158 9.84 -4.21 -9.02
N LEU A 159 8.60 -4.62 -8.70
CA LEU A 159 7.75 -3.89 -7.77
C LEU A 159 8.29 -3.87 -6.35
N LEU A 160 8.97 -4.94 -5.93
CA LEU A 160 9.70 -4.96 -4.67
C LEU A 160 10.87 -3.98 -4.69
N ALA A 161 11.71 -4.02 -5.74
CA ALA A 161 12.84 -3.10 -5.89
C ALA A 161 12.38 -1.63 -5.94
N LEU A 162 11.31 -1.34 -6.67
CA LEU A 162 10.73 -0.01 -6.76
C LEU A 162 10.27 0.50 -5.38
N ARG A 163 9.59 -0.33 -4.58
CA ARG A 163 9.20 0.02 -3.22
C ARG A 163 10.42 0.33 -2.34
N ILE A 164 11.41 -0.57 -2.32
CA ILE A 164 12.63 -0.38 -1.50
C ILE A 164 13.33 0.93 -1.84
N VAL A 165 13.49 1.22 -3.14
CA VAL A 165 14.22 2.40 -3.60
C VAL A 165 13.49 3.69 -3.21
N TYR A 166 12.17 3.72 -3.27
CA TYR A 166 11.39 4.94 -3.01
C TYR A 166 10.84 5.04 -1.58
N LEU A 167 10.99 4.02 -0.74
CA LEU A 167 10.33 3.91 0.56
C LEU A 167 10.59 5.14 1.46
N GLY A 168 11.82 5.68 1.45
CA GLY A 168 12.24 6.82 2.27
C GLY A 168 12.37 8.14 1.52
N GLN A 169 11.99 8.22 0.24
CA GLN A 169 12.25 9.41 -0.57
C GLN A 169 11.10 10.43 -0.58
N LEU A 170 9.94 10.02 -0.12
CA LEU A 170 8.74 10.86 -0.07
C LEU A 170 8.39 11.18 1.37
N GLU A 171 7.96 12.42 1.59
CA GLU A 171 7.41 12.84 2.87
C GLU A 171 6.26 11.92 3.27
N LEU A 172 6.05 11.73 4.57
CA LEU A 172 4.92 10.98 5.09
C LEU A 172 3.61 11.65 4.66
N ILE A 173 2.58 10.86 4.48
CA ILE A 173 1.23 11.40 4.41
C ILE A 173 0.69 11.57 5.85
N PRO A 174 -0.26 12.48 6.07
CA PRO A 174 -0.77 12.75 7.42
C PRO A 174 -1.21 11.50 8.20
N GLN A 175 -1.71 10.49 7.49
CA GLN A 175 -2.12 9.25 8.12
C GLN A 175 -0.93 8.43 8.65
N GLU A 176 0.23 8.47 7.98
CA GLU A 176 1.46 7.81 8.44
C GLU A 176 2.07 8.55 9.63
N ALA A 177 2.12 9.88 9.58
CA ALA A 177 2.56 10.74 10.66
C ALA A 177 1.69 10.55 11.93
N TYR A 178 0.37 10.33 11.74
CA TYR A 178 -0.55 10.02 12.84
C TYR A 178 -0.19 8.69 13.55
N TYR A 179 0.10 7.62 12.80
CA TYR A 179 0.52 6.35 13.44
C TYR A 179 1.95 6.40 13.98
N TRP A 180 2.81 7.28 13.45
CA TRP A 180 4.08 7.57 14.08
C TRP A 180 3.89 8.29 15.43
N ASN A 181 2.96 9.22 15.55
CA ASN A 181 2.59 9.83 16.83
C ASN A 181 2.09 8.77 17.83
N TYR A 182 1.34 7.76 17.41
CA TYR A 182 0.99 6.63 18.26
C TYR A 182 2.24 5.89 18.76
N ALA A 183 3.23 5.72 17.90
CA ALA A 183 4.49 5.08 18.27
C ALA A 183 5.32 5.90 19.27
N GLN A 184 5.13 7.23 19.33
CA GLN A 184 5.72 8.09 20.35
C GLN A 184 4.95 8.05 21.69
N HIS A 185 3.67 7.66 21.66
CA HIS A 185 2.78 7.53 22.82
C HIS A 185 2.31 6.07 22.95
N LEU A 186 3.27 5.15 23.15
CA LEU A 186 2.99 3.71 23.16
C LEU A 186 2.00 3.30 24.26
N ASP A 187 0.96 2.57 23.83
CA ASP A 187 -0.07 2.02 24.68
C ASP A 187 -0.51 0.63 24.18
N ILE A 188 -1.30 -0.09 24.95
CA ILE A 188 -1.86 -1.41 24.60
C ILE A 188 -3.15 -1.32 23.80
N GLY A 189 -3.69 -0.13 23.57
CA GLY A 189 -4.85 0.19 22.76
C GLY A 189 -4.97 1.69 22.50
N TYR A 190 -5.83 2.09 21.59
CA TYR A 190 -6.11 3.50 21.26
C TYR A 190 -7.59 3.67 20.91
N LEU A 191 -8.08 4.91 20.85
CA LEU A 191 -9.50 5.20 20.64
C LEU A 191 -10.02 4.67 19.30
N ASP A 192 -9.36 4.94 18.21
CA ASP A 192 -9.87 4.69 16.85
C ASP A 192 -9.22 3.50 16.15
N HIS A 193 -8.06 3.00 16.61
CA HIS A 193 -7.37 1.83 16.07
C HIS A 193 -6.69 0.96 17.14
N PRO A 194 -6.56 -0.36 16.91
CA PRO A 194 -5.72 -1.23 17.73
C PRO A 194 -4.22 -0.92 17.58
N PRO A 195 -3.34 -1.40 18.48
CA PRO A 195 -1.99 -0.88 18.67
C PRO A 195 -0.91 -1.41 17.73
N LEU A 196 -1.16 -2.45 16.93
CA LEU A 196 -0.10 -3.17 16.20
C LEU A 196 0.72 -2.25 15.28
N SER A 197 0.07 -1.30 14.59
CA SER A 197 0.78 -0.36 13.71
C SER A 197 1.74 0.52 14.48
N ALA A 198 1.34 1.04 15.64
CA ALA A 198 2.19 1.82 16.53
C ALA A 198 3.39 1.00 17.02
N TRP A 199 3.16 -0.23 17.47
CA TRP A 199 4.24 -1.11 17.96
C TRP A 199 5.26 -1.44 16.87
N LEU A 200 4.80 -1.70 15.64
CA LEU A 200 5.67 -1.99 14.49
C LEU A 200 6.49 -0.76 14.08
N ILE A 201 5.88 0.43 14.07
CA ILE A 201 6.59 1.68 13.79
C ILE A 201 7.61 1.95 14.89
N ALA A 202 7.24 1.88 16.17
CA ALA A 202 8.15 2.10 17.30
C ALA A 202 9.36 1.15 17.26
N LEU A 203 9.13 -0.14 16.96
CA LEU A 203 10.20 -1.11 16.80
C LEU A 203 11.14 -0.73 15.64
N ALA A 204 10.62 -0.31 14.52
CA ALA A 204 11.45 0.05 13.37
C ALA A 204 12.19 1.38 13.59
N THR A 205 11.52 2.39 14.14
CA THR A 205 12.09 3.73 14.40
C THR A 205 12.98 3.79 15.63
N SER A 206 13.01 2.74 16.48
CA SER A 206 13.97 2.63 17.59
C SER A 206 15.45 2.71 17.15
N ILE A 207 15.74 2.44 15.88
CA ILE A 207 17.08 2.58 15.29
C ILE A 207 17.33 4.05 14.91
N ARG A 208 16.37 4.66 14.26
CA ARG A 208 16.40 6.06 13.79
C ARG A 208 15.02 6.46 13.29
N ASP A 209 14.58 7.69 13.55
CA ASP A 209 13.42 8.27 12.90
C ASP A 209 13.72 8.62 11.46
N SER A 210 12.99 8.00 10.54
CA SER A 210 13.05 8.30 9.10
C SER A 210 11.81 7.75 8.39
N GLU A 211 11.42 8.37 7.28
CA GLU A 211 10.29 7.90 6.47
C GLU A 211 10.48 6.45 6.00
N PHE A 212 11.72 6.05 5.75
CA PHE A 212 12.06 4.67 5.40
C PHE A 212 11.66 3.69 6.51
N LEU A 213 12.05 3.98 7.74
CA LEU A 213 11.81 3.09 8.89
C LEU A 213 10.35 3.13 9.35
N VAL A 214 9.66 4.26 9.22
CA VAL A 214 8.20 4.33 9.43
C VAL A 214 7.47 3.39 8.46
N ARG A 215 7.90 3.29 7.20
CA ARG A 215 7.28 2.47 6.14
C ARG A 215 7.79 1.04 6.06
N LEU A 216 8.95 0.73 6.62
CA LEU A 216 9.53 -0.61 6.57
C LEU A 216 8.57 -1.71 7.05
N PRO A 217 7.80 -1.53 8.14
CA PRO A 217 6.81 -2.53 8.56
C PRO A 217 5.71 -2.78 7.51
N ALA A 218 5.31 -1.79 6.72
CA ALA A 218 4.35 -1.98 5.63
C ALA A 218 4.93 -2.86 4.53
N LEU A 219 6.18 -2.61 4.13
CA LEU A 219 6.88 -3.44 3.15
C LEU A 219 7.01 -4.90 3.61
N LEU A 220 7.39 -5.12 4.86
CA LEU A 220 7.50 -6.46 5.45
C LEU A 220 6.13 -7.15 5.53
N SER A 221 5.10 -6.43 5.94
CA SER A 221 3.72 -6.92 5.95
C SER A 221 3.24 -7.33 4.56
N TRP A 222 3.57 -6.52 3.54
CA TRP A 222 3.27 -6.87 2.14
C TRP A 222 4.00 -8.15 1.68
N CYS A 223 5.27 -8.35 2.07
CA CYS A 223 5.98 -9.60 1.77
C CYS A 223 5.26 -10.81 2.38
N VAL A 224 4.84 -10.71 3.65
CA VAL A 224 4.07 -11.75 4.33
C VAL A 224 2.74 -11.99 3.63
N MET A 225 2.00 -10.93 3.31
CA MET A 225 0.75 -11.01 2.55
C MET A 225 0.93 -11.72 1.20
N ALA A 226 1.93 -11.33 0.42
CA ALA A 226 2.20 -11.90 -0.90
C ALA A 226 2.54 -13.40 -0.83
N VAL A 227 3.33 -13.81 0.17
CA VAL A 227 3.66 -15.23 0.42
C VAL A 227 2.40 -16.02 0.75
N PHE A 228 1.60 -15.59 1.73
CA PHE A 228 0.40 -16.32 2.13
C PHE A 228 -0.68 -16.31 1.05
N ALA A 229 -0.87 -15.21 0.32
CA ALA A 229 -1.81 -15.15 -0.82
C ALA A 229 -1.40 -16.12 -1.93
N THR A 230 -0.10 -16.24 -2.22
CA THR A 230 0.44 -17.18 -3.21
C THR A 230 0.26 -18.63 -2.75
N MET A 231 0.55 -18.93 -1.48
CA MET A 231 0.36 -20.28 -0.90
C MET A 231 -1.12 -20.68 -0.86
N TYR A 232 -2.01 -19.74 -0.51
CA TYR A 232 -3.46 -19.93 -0.53
C TYR A 232 -3.94 -20.23 -1.95
N ALA A 233 -3.51 -19.47 -2.95
CA ALA A 233 -3.88 -19.67 -4.34
C ALA A 233 -3.35 -21.00 -4.91
N ARG A 234 -2.13 -21.39 -4.49
CA ARG A 234 -1.53 -22.66 -4.86
C ARG A 234 -2.35 -23.85 -4.36
N ASP A 235 -2.71 -23.83 -3.09
CA ASP A 235 -3.53 -24.89 -2.49
C ASP A 235 -4.96 -24.89 -3.09
N ALA A 236 -5.49 -23.71 -3.49
CA ALA A 236 -6.81 -23.59 -4.10
C ALA A 236 -6.87 -24.08 -5.55
N ALA A 237 -5.88 -23.69 -6.39
CA ALA A 237 -6.00 -23.81 -7.86
C ALA A 237 -4.68 -24.13 -8.59
N GLY A 238 -3.61 -24.48 -7.86
CA GLY A 238 -2.32 -24.94 -8.41
C GLY A 238 -1.33 -23.81 -8.76
N ASP A 239 -0.13 -24.22 -9.22
CA ASP A 239 1.04 -23.35 -9.35
C ASP A 239 0.86 -22.21 -10.37
N ALA A 240 0.19 -22.47 -11.50
CA ALA A 240 -0.05 -21.44 -12.52
C ALA A 240 -0.94 -20.31 -12.01
N VAL A 241 -1.95 -20.63 -11.21
CA VAL A 241 -2.83 -19.62 -10.57
C VAL A 241 -2.09 -18.90 -9.44
N ALA A 242 -1.28 -19.63 -8.66
CA ALA A 242 -0.45 -19.04 -7.60
C ALA A 242 0.49 -17.97 -8.14
N LEU A 243 1.18 -18.23 -9.25
CA LEU A 243 2.10 -17.27 -9.86
C LEU A 243 1.38 -16.01 -10.35
N ARG A 244 0.21 -16.14 -10.97
CA ARG A 244 -0.62 -15.00 -11.38
C ARG A 244 -1.14 -14.24 -10.17
N THR A 245 -1.52 -14.96 -9.09
CA THR A 245 -1.94 -14.34 -7.83
C THR A 245 -0.81 -13.54 -7.21
N ALA A 246 0.43 -14.03 -7.22
CA ALA A 246 1.59 -13.27 -6.74
C ALA A 246 1.77 -11.94 -7.49
N LEU A 247 1.61 -11.95 -8.82
CA LEU A 247 1.68 -10.73 -9.63
C LEU A 247 0.51 -9.78 -9.33
N LEU A 248 -0.71 -10.29 -9.22
CA LEU A 248 -1.90 -9.50 -8.88
C LEU A 248 -1.78 -8.89 -7.47
N ALA A 249 -1.34 -9.68 -6.48
CA ALA A 249 -1.08 -9.22 -5.11
C ALA A 249 0.08 -8.22 -5.01
N SER A 250 0.83 -8.02 -6.07
CA SER A 250 1.92 -7.04 -6.15
C SER A 250 1.53 -5.77 -6.90
N ALA A 251 0.71 -5.91 -7.96
CA ALA A 251 0.46 -4.86 -8.94
C ALA A 251 -0.94 -4.23 -8.87
N LEU A 252 -1.95 -4.90 -8.31
CA LEU A 252 -3.27 -4.26 -8.16
C LEU A 252 -3.19 -3.07 -7.19
N PRO A 253 -3.93 -1.99 -7.45
CA PRO A 253 -3.79 -0.71 -6.74
C PRO A 253 -3.75 -0.81 -5.22
N PHE A 254 -4.71 -1.52 -4.62
CA PHE A 254 -4.73 -1.68 -3.17
C PHE A 254 -3.48 -2.40 -2.65
N PHE A 255 -3.13 -3.53 -3.25
CA PHE A 255 -1.98 -4.34 -2.80
C PHE A 255 -0.64 -3.69 -3.12
N PHE A 256 -0.59 -2.83 -4.14
CA PHE A 256 0.57 -2.00 -4.40
C PHE A 256 0.78 -0.99 -3.26
N LEU A 257 -0.26 -0.26 -2.87
CA LEU A 257 -0.20 0.79 -1.85
C LEU A 257 0.04 0.23 -0.44
N VAL A 258 -0.58 -0.89 -0.09
CA VAL A 258 -0.41 -1.57 1.20
C VAL A 258 1.04 -1.96 1.50
N GLY A 259 1.84 -2.21 0.48
CA GLY A 259 3.27 -2.48 0.64
C GLY A 259 4.16 -1.24 0.68
N TRP A 260 3.58 -0.05 0.67
CA TRP A 260 4.31 1.21 0.67
C TRP A 260 3.84 2.19 1.74
N LEU A 261 2.54 2.27 2.01
CA LEU A 261 1.97 3.14 3.04
C LEU A 261 1.86 2.40 4.38
N MET A 262 2.45 2.97 5.43
CA MET A 262 2.31 2.40 6.78
C MET A 262 1.00 2.86 7.42
N THR A 263 0.01 2.01 7.29
CA THR A 263 -1.31 2.16 7.91
C THR A 263 -1.74 0.82 8.51
N PRO A 264 -2.78 0.76 9.34
CA PRO A 264 -3.30 -0.50 9.87
C PRO A 264 -3.71 -1.51 8.79
N ASP A 265 -3.93 -1.08 7.55
CA ASP A 265 -4.27 -1.97 6.45
C ASP A 265 -3.10 -2.87 6.02
N ALA A 266 -1.86 -2.46 6.26
CA ALA A 266 -0.68 -3.25 5.89
C ALA A 266 -0.55 -4.54 6.72
N PRO A 267 -0.44 -4.51 8.06
CA PRO A 267 -0.42 -5.73 8.86
C PRO A 267 -1.76 -6.47 8.85
N LEU A 268 -2.90 -5.77 8.67
CA LEU A 268 -4.20 -6.41 8.45
C LEU A 268 -4.19 -7.32 7.21
N ALA A 269 -3.70 -6.82 6.07
CA ALA A 269 -3.67 -7.60 4.82
C ALA A 269 -2.77 -8.83 4.94
N ALA A 270 -1.64 -8.73 5.64
CA ALA A 270 -0.78 -9.86 5.96
C ALA A 270 -1.50 -10.92 6.79
N ALA A 271 -2.14 -10.50 7.86
CA ALA A 271 -2.89 -11.37 8.75
C ALA A 271 -4.12 -11.98 8.06
N TRP A 272 -4.81 -11.21 7.21
CA TRP A 272 -5.95 -11.69 6.42
C TRP A 272 -5.54 -12.80 5.45
N ALA A 273 -4.45 -12.60 4.69
CA ALA A 273 -3.92 -13.62 3.78
C ALA A 273 -3.51 -14.90 4.53
N ALA A 274 -2.84 -14.75 5.68
CA ALA A 274 -2.46 -15.88 6.52
C ALA A 274 -3.69 -16.63 7.07
N ALA A 275 -4.72 -15.89 7.54
CA ALA A 275 -5.95 -16.49 8.02
C ALA A 275 -6.68 -17.28 6.92
N LEU A 276 -6.79 -16.75 5.70
CA LEU A 276 -7.37 -17.47 4.55
C LEU A 276 -6.62 -18.78 4.26
N TYR A 277 -5.30 -18.74 4.22
CA TYR A 277 -4.47 -19.91 3.99
C TYR A 277 -4.67 -20.99 5.05
N TYR A 278 -4.61 -20.62 6.33
CA TYR A 278 -4.77 -21.57 7.42
C TYR A 278 -6.20 -22.09 7.56
N LEU A 279 -7.22 -21.23 7.37
CA LEU A 279 -8.63 -21.65 7.40
C LEU A 279 -8.98 -22.58 6.25
N GLN A 280 -8.45 -22.35 5.03
CA GLN A 280 -8.62 -23.30 3.93
C GLN A 280 -8.09 -24.68 4.30
N ARG A 281 -6.88 -24.76 4.86
CA ARG A 281 -6.26 -26.02 5.29
C ARG A 281 -6.99 -26.69 6.45
N ALA A 282 -7.53 -25.91 7.36
CA ALA A 282 -8.29 -26.43 8.49
C ALA A 282 -9.67 -26.98 8.07
N LEU A 283 -10.43 -26.19 7.29
CA LEU A 283 -11.82 -26.47 6.95
C LEU A 283 -11.97 -27.40 5.75
N ILE A 284 -11.08 -27.31 4.75
CA ILE A 284 -11.19 -28.09 3.51
C ILE A 284 -10.26 -29.30 3.53
N ASP A 285 -8.98 -29.09 3.85
CA ASP A 285 -7.98 -30.14 3.83
C ASP A 285 -7.97 -30.95 5.15
N GLY A 286 -8.75 -30.57 6.16
CA GLY A 286 -8.90 -31.25 7.43
C GLY A 286 -7.64 -31.31 8.30
N ARG A 287 -6.75 -30.32 8.19
CA ARG A 287 -5.49 -30.27 8.95
C ARG A 287 -5.70 -29.61 10.33
N PRO A 288 -5.67 -30.37 11.44
CA PRO A 288 -6.02 -29.83 12.76
C PRO A 288 -5.07 -28.71 13.21
N ARG A 289 -3.75 -28.86 12.98
CA ARG A 289 -2.75 -27.85 13.39
C ARG A 289 -2.90 -26.51 12.67
N ALA A 290 -3.59 -26.47 11.53
CA ALA A 290 -3.85 -25.23 10.80
C ALA A 290 -4.75 -24.26 11.59
N TRP A 291 -5.57 -24.76 12.52
CA TRP A 291 -6.36 -23.93 13.42
C TRP A 291 -5.51 -23.02 14.31
N ILE A 292 -4.32 -23.48 14.75
CA ILE A 292 -3.38 -22.65 15.53
C ILE A 292 -2.95 -21.44 14.69
N GLY A 293 -2.52 -21.68 13.45
CA GLY A 293 -2.15 -20.60 12.53
C GLY A 293 -3.30 -19.64 12.22
N ALA A 294 -4.53 -20.17 12.08
CA ALA A 294 -5.72 -19.36 11.87
C ALA A 294 -6.02 -18.45 13.09
N GLY A 295 -5.96 -19.00 14.31
CA GLY A 295 -6.19 -18.25 15.54
C GLY A 295 -5.16 -17.13 15.74
N LEU A 296 -3.87 -17.43 15.56
CA LEU A 296 -2.80 -16.42 15.64
C LEU A 296 -2.97 -15.33 14.59
N ALA A 297 -3.25 -15.70 13.33
CA ALA A 297 -3.45 -14.74 12.24
C ALA A 297 -4.67 -13.83 12.51
N ILE A 298 -5.79 -14.39 13.00
CA ILE A 298 -6.99 -13.61 13.34
C ILE A 298 -6.67 -12.66 14.51
N GLY A 299 -6.00 -13.13 15.56
CA GLY A 299 -5.63 -12.29 16.71
C GLY A 299 -4.71 -11.13 16.31
N VAL A 300 -3.66 -11.39 15.53
CA VAL A 300 -2.76 -10.36 15.00
C VAL A 300 -3.51 -9.38 14.10
N GLY A 301 -4.41 -9.86 13.25
CA GLY A 301 -5.25 -9.00 12.42
C GLY A 301 -6.19 -8.12 13.25
N MET A 302 -6.76 -8.63 14.34
CA MET A 302 -7.57 -7.85 15.29
C MET A 302 -6.74 -6.79 16.02
N LEU A 303 -5.46 -7.06 16.35
CA LEU A 303 -4.52 -6.05 16.87
C LEU A 303 -4.17 -4.97 15.84
N SER A 304 -4.43 -5.23 14.54
CA SER A 304 -4.19 -4.25 13.47
C SER A 304 -5.42 -3.39 13.19
N LYS A 305 -6.57 -4.05 12.97
CA LYS A 305 -7.83 -3.34 12.60
C LYS A 305 -9.04 -4.18 12.96
N TYR A 306 -10.06 -3.55 13.54
CA TYR A 306 -11.31 -4.22 13.96
C TYR A 306 -12.05 -4.92 12.81
N SER A 307 -11.86 -4.48 11.55
CA SER A 307 -12.48 -5.15 10.39
C SER A 307 -12.03 -6.60 10.19
N MET A 308 -10.96 -7.06 10.84
CA MET A 308 -10.57 -8.47 10.86
C MET A 308 -11.65 -9.39 11.39
N ILE A 309 -12.59 -8.91 12.20
CA ILE A 309 -13.75 -9.68 12.70
C ILE A 309 -14.59 -10.29 11.57
N LEU A 310 -14.51 -9.73 10.36
CA LEU A 310 -15.21 -10.23 9.18
C LEU A 310 -14.69 -11.59 8.72
N VAL A 311 -13.43 -11.94 9.03
CA VAL A 311 -12.86 -13.26 8.70
C VAL A 311 -13.49 -14.37 9.53
N PRO A 312 -13.53 -14.32 10.88
CA PRO A 312 -14.25 -15.33 11.66
C PRO A 312 -15.76 -15.34 11.37
N ALA A 313 -16.38 -14.20 11.04
CA ALA A 313 -17.77 -14.17 10.59
C ALA A 313 -17.97 -14.97 9.28
N ALA A 314 -17.09 -14.78 8.29
CA ALA A 314 -17.10 -15.57 7.05
C ALA A 314 -16.79 -17.05 7.31
N ALA A 315 -15.88 -17.38 8.24
CA ALA A 315 -15.59 -18.74 8.63
C ALA A 315 -16.81 -19.44 9.25
N LEU A 316 -17.52 -18.74 10.14
CA LEU A 316 -18.77 -19.26 10.70
C LEU A 316 -19.82 -19.47 9.62
N ALA A 317 -20.01 -18.50 8.72
CA ALA A 317 -20.95 -18.66 7.60
C ALA A 317 -20.57 -19.86 6.72
N PHE A 318 -19.29 -20.05 6.42
CA PHE A 318 -18.82 -21.21 5.65
C PHE A 318 -19.12 -22.53 6.39
N VAL A 319 -18.83 -22.62 7.68
CA VAL A 319 -19.11 -23.80 8.52
C VAL A 319 -20.59 -24.15 8.52
N LEU A 320 -21.47 -23.16 8.59
CA LEU A 320 -22.92 -23.38 8.54
C LEU A 320 -23.42 -23.84 7.17
N LEU A 321 -22.81 -23.34 6.08
CA LEU A 321 -23.19 -23.66 4.71
C LEU A 321 -22.57 -24.96 4.18
N ASP A 322 -21.46 -25.44 4.77
CA ASP A 322 -20.75 -26.65 4.35
C ASP A 322 -20.91 -27.78 5.38
N ALA A 323 -21.70 -28.79 5.04
CA ALA A 323 -22.05 -29.87 5.95
C ALA A 323 -20.83 -30.62 6.56
N ARG A 324 -19.74 -30.79 5.77
CA ARG A 324 -18.50 -31.41 6.25
C ARG A 324 -17.77 -30.55 7.27
N SER A 325 -17.81 -29.23 7.09
CA SER A 325 -17.16 -28.27 7.98
C SER A 325 -17.89 -28.06 9.31
N ARG A 326 -19.15 -28.47 9.44
CA ARG A 326 -19.92 -28.36 10.71
C ARG A 326 -19.25 -29.08 11.88
N ARG A 327 -18.43 -30.10 11.60
CA ARG A 327 -17.60 -30.77 12.62
C ARG A 327 -16.65 -29.82 13.34
N ALA A 328 -16.31 -28.67 12.75
CA ALA A 328 -15.50 -27.66 13.39
C ALA A 328 -16.17 -27.06 14.64
N LEU A 329 -17.52 -27.00 14.70
CA LEU A 329 -18.26 -26.46 15.83
C LEU A 329 -18.02 -27.23 17.15
N VAL A 330 -17.71 -28.54 17.05
CA VAL A 330 -17.40 -29.41 18.18
C VAL A 330 -15.89 -29.75 18.25
N SER A 331 -15.06 -29.19 17.40
CA SER A 331 -13.62 -29.48 17.36
C SER A 331 -12.86 -28.70 18.42
N PRO A 332 -12.08 -29.34 19.30
CA PRO A 332 -11.24 -28.61 20.25
C PRO A 332 -10.22 -27.71 19.55
N TRP A 333 -9.74 -28.07 18.37
CA TRP A 333 -8.81 -27.25 17.60
C TRP A 333 -9.41 -25.92 17.13
N ALA A 334 -10.68 -25.90 16.72
CA ALA A 334 -11.37 -24.68 16.34
C ALA A 334 -11.54 -23.74 17.55
N TRP A 335 -11.88 -24.30 18.73
CA TRP A 335 -11.97 -23.52 19.95
C TRP A 335 -10.61 -23.05 20.47
N THR A 336 -9.53 -23.84 20.28
CA THR A 336 -8.16 -23.38 20.50
C THR A 336 -7.82 -22.17 19.63
N ALA A 337 -8.24 -22.14 18.36
CA ALA A 337 -8.06 -20.98 17.51
C ALA A 337 -8.77 -19.74 18.04
N VAL A 338 -10.01 -19.88 18.51
CA VAL A 338 -10.77 -18.78 19.14
C VAL A 338 -10.04 -18.27 20.40
N ALA A 339 -9.60 -19.20 21.27
CA ALA A 339 -8.88 -18.84 22.50
C ALA A 339 -7.56 -18.11 22.20
N LEU A 340 -6.78 -18.60 21.23
CA LEU A 340 -5.54 -17.94 20.79
C LEU A 340 -5.80 -16.55 20.21
N ALA A 341 -6.83 -16.39 19.40
CA ALA A 341 -7.19 -15.07 18.84
C ALA A 341 -7.55 -14.07 19.95
N LEU A 342 -8.32 -14.52 20.96
CA LEU A 342 -8.69 -13.68 22.11
C LEU A 342 -7.48 -13.36 23.00
N VAL A 343 -6.58 -14.31 23.23
CA VAL A 343 -5.34 -14.06 23.99
C VAL A 343 -4.46 -13.04 23.28
N VAL A 344 -4.27 -13.18 21.97
CA VAL A 344 -3.49 -12.19 21.19
C VAL A 344 -4.17 -10.81 21.20
N PHE A 345 -5.50 -10.75 21.13
CA PHE A 345 -6.26 -9.50 21.13
C PHE A 345 -6.48 -8.90 22.53
N SER A 346 -6.15 -9.62 23.60
CA SER A 346 -6.42 -9.21 24.99
C SER A 346 -5.89 -7.81 25.38
N PRO A 347 -4.75 -7.29 24.86
CA PRO A 347 -4.30 -5.95 25.19
C PRO A 347 -5.36 -4.88 24.88
N VAL A 348 -6.04 -4.99 23.74
CA VAL A 348 -7.11 -4.06 23.33
C VAL A 348 -8.33 -4.18 24.25
N ILE A 349 -8.65 -5.39 24.70
CA ILE A 349 -9.76 -5.60 25.65
C ILE A 349 -9.43 -4.93 26.98
N VAL A 350 -8.18 -5.11 27.48
CA VAL A 350 -7.73 -4.49 28.74
C VAL A 350 -7.75 -2.98 28.64
N TRP A 351 -7.27 -2.41 27.53
CA TRP A 351 -7.32 -0.96 27.30
C TRP A 351 -8.75 -0.42 27.36
N ASN A 352 -9.70 -1.10 26.68
CA ASN A 352 -11.10 -0.71 26.69
C ASN A 352 -11.74 -0.79 28.10
N LEU A 353 -11.39 -1.80 28.89
CA LEU A 353 -11.83 -1.91 30.29
C LEU A 353 -11.32 -0.73 31.15
N GLN A 354 -10.13 -0.23 30.86
CA GLN A 354 -9.51 0.91 31.57
C GLN A 354 -10.05 2.27 31.12
N HIS A 355 -10.70 2.34 29.92
CA HIS A 355 -11.17 3.56 29.27
C HIS A 355 -12.67 3.53 28.96
N ASP A 356 -13.49 2.94 29.82
CA ASP A 356 -14.95 2.93 29.69
C ASP A 356 -15.47 2.47 28.33
N TRP A 357 -14.80 1.48 27.71
CA TRP A 357 -15.12 0.94 26.40
C TRP A 357 -15.05 1.98 25.26
N ALA A 358 -14.26 3.03 25.43
CA ALA A 358 -14.20 4.18 24.54
C ALA A 358 -13.98 3.79 23.09
N SER A 359 -13.04 2.85 22.79
CA SER A 359 -12.75 2.45 21.42
C SER A 359 -13.90 1.69 20.76
N PHE A 360 -14.56 0.79 21.48
CA PHE A 360 -15.70 0.03 20.95
C PHE A 360 -16.93 0.93 20.75
N THR A 361 -17.15 1.89 21.66
CA THR A 361 -18.21 2.91 21.51
C THR A 361 -17.92 3.80 20.30
N PHE A 362 -16.68 4.23 20.12
CA PHE A 362 -16.26 5.03 18.95
C PHE A 362 -16.50 4.28 17.64
N GLN A 363 -16.16 3.00 17.56
CA GLN A 363 -16.33 2.20 16.34
C GLN A 363 -17.78 1.80 16.06
N GLY A 364 -18.56 1.58 17.10
CA GLY A 364 -19.96 1.12 17.01
C GLY A 364 -20.96 2.28 16.98
N ALA A 365 -21.32 2.80 18.15
CA ALA A 365 -22.43 3.74 18.33
C ALA A 365 -22.24 5.05 17.55
N ARG A 366 -21.02 5.63 17.59
CA ARG A 366 -20.74 6.92 16.94
C ARG A 366 -20.79 6.84 15.41
N ARG A 367 -20.35 5.72 14.81
CA ARG A 367 -20.42 5.52 13.36
C ARG A 367 -21.83 5.22 12.86
N LEU A 368 -22.64 4.56 13.68
CA LEU A 368 -24.04 4.27 13.35
C LEU A 368 -24.93 5.51 13.53
N ALA A 369 -24.55 6.45 14.40
CA ALA A 369 -25.26 7.69 14.69
C ALA A 369 -25.05 8.81 13.67
N THR A 370 -24.25 8.61 12.61
CA THR A 370 -23.99 9.65 11.60
C THR A 370 -25.29 10.13 10.96
N ARG A 371 -25.59 11.43 11.14
CA ARG A 371 -26.86 12.06 10.73
C ARG A 371 -27.02 12.26 9.22
N ASP A 372 -25.92 12.28 8.46
CA ASP A 372 -25.93 12.48 7.00
C ASP A 372 -26.15 11.16 6.27
N ARG A 373 -27.42 10.78 6.11
CA ARG A 373 -27.79 9.64 5.27
C ARG A 373 -27.68 10.05 3.80
N ARG A 374 -26.65 9.54 3.13
CA ARG A 374 -26.43 9.73 1.67
C ARG A 374 -26.36 8.39 0.99
N PHE A 375 -26.96 8.29 -0.20
CA PHE A 375 -26.84 7.11 -1.05
C PHE A 375 -25.47 7.10 -1.72
N GLU A 376 -24.56 6.29 -1.20
CA GLU A 376 -23.14 6.23 -1.63
C GLU A 376 -22.79 4.91 -2.35
N PHE A 377 -23.77 4.08 -2.66
CA PHE A 377 -23.55 2.79 -3.34
C PHE A 377 -22.83 2.91 -4.69
N PRO A 378 -23.10 3.91 -5.57
CA PRO A 378 -22.34 4.08 -6.79
C PRO A 378 -20.84 4.39 -6.53
N GLN A 379 -20.54 5.19 -5.51
CA GLN A 379 -19.17 5.49 -5.10
C GLN A 379 -18.48 4.25 -4.53
N PHE A 380 -19.18 3.42 -3.77
CA PHE A 380 -18.69 2.13 -3.31
C PHE A 380 -18.27 1.23 -4.49
N LEU A 381 -19.11 1.12 -5.55
CA LEU A 381 -18.77 0.37 -6.76
C LEU A 381 -17.56 0.97 -7.49
N LEU A 382 -17.49 2.29 -7.59
CA LEU A 382 -16.34 2.98 -8.17
C LEU A 382 -15.04 2.68 -7.41
N TYR A 383 -15.10 2.66 -6.07
CA TYR A 383 -13.96 2.32 -5.24
C TYR A 383 -13.47 0.88 -5.48
N ILE A 384 -14.37 -0.08 -5.64
CA ILE A 384 -14.02 -1.45 -6.03
C ILE A 384 -13.28 -1.45 -7.37
N LEU A 385 -13.81 -0.74 -8.38
CA LEU A 385 -13.19 -0.66 -9.70
C LEU A 385 -11.80 0.00 -9.66
N ILE A 386 -11.59 0.97 -8.79
CA ILE A 386 -10.28 1.61 -8.60
C ILE A 386 -9.28 0.65 -7.95
N ILE A 387 -9.65 -0.04 -6.86
CA ILE A 387 -8.71 -0.85 -6.07
C ILE A 387 -8.41 -2.22 -6.69
N VAL A 388 -9.36 -2.80 -7.42
CA VAL A 388 -9.24 -4.15 -8.02
C VAL A 388 -9.07 -4.08 -9.54
N THR A 389 -9.48 -3.02 -10.17
CA THR A 389 -9.53 -2.75 -11.61
C THR A 389 -10.66 -3.46 -12.37
N PRO A 390 -11.18 -2.84 -13.46
CA PRO A 390 -12.21 -3.48 -14.28
C PRO A 390 -11.77 -4.81 -14.90
N TRP A 391 -10.47 -4.97 -15.22
CA TRP A 391 -9.92 -6.21 -15.78
C TRP A 391 -9.96 -7.36 -14.79
N ALA A 392 -9.62 -7.12 -13.53
CA ALA A 392 -9.72 -8.13 -12.48
C ALA A 392 -11.17 -8.54 -12.21
N ILE A 393 -12.11 -7.59 -12.20
CA ILE A 393 -13.55 -7.88 -12.09
C ILE A 393 -14.04 -8.71 -13.29
N ALA A 394 -13.62 -8.38 -14.52
CA ALA A 394 -13.93 -9.17 -15.70
C ALA A 394 -13.31 -10.58 -15.63
N GLY A 395 -12.11 -10.72 -15.05
CA GLY A 395 -11.48 -12.01 -14.73
C GLY A 395 -12.33 -12.84 -13.79
N LEU A 396 -12.83 -12.23 -12.70
CA LEU A 396 -13.76 -12.88 -11.77
C LEU A 396 -15.02 -13.38 -12.50
N GLY A 397 -15.64 -12.53 -13.32
CA GLY A 397 -16.79 -12.87 -14.14
C GLY A 397 -16.50 -14.04 -15.12
N SER A 398 -15.32 -14.03 -15.74
CA SER A 398 -14.87 -15.13 -16.60
C SER A 398 -14.74 -16.47 -15.87
N ALA A 399 -14.15 -16.44 -14.64
CA ALA A 399 -14.03 -17.63 -13.81
C ALA A 399 -15.39 -18.18 -13.40
N LEU A 400 -16.32 -17.31 -12.97
CA LEU A 400 -17.70 -17.68 -12.63
C LEU A 400 -18.45 -18.32 -13.83
N ALA A 401 -18.26 -17.76 -15.02
CA ALA A 401 -18.89 -18.30 -16.23
C ALA A 401 -18.34 -19.69 -16.62
N ARG A 402 -17.03 -19.91 -16.43
CA ARG A 402 -16.41 -21.23 -16.66
C ARG A 402 -16.95 -22.28 -15.70
N GLU A 403 -16.98 -21.97 -14.41
CA GLU A 403 -17.49 -22.88 -13.37
C GLU A 403 -18.93 -23.31 -13.61
N ARG A 404 -19.81 -22.38 -14.03
CA ARG A 404 -21.19 -22.70 -14.41
C ARG A 404 -21.28 -23.65 -15.60
N ARG A 405 -20.42 -23.50 -16.61
CA ARG A 405 -20.39 -24.37 -17.80
C ARG A 405 -19.88 -25.77 -17.45
N ASP A 406 -18.79 -25.84 -16.66
CA ASP A 406 -18.17 -27.11 -16.26
C ASP A 406 -19.07 -27.90 -15.32
N GLY A 407 -19.82 -27.24 -14.46
CA GLY A 407 -20.81 -27.86 -13.57
C GLY A 407 -21.99 -28.49 -14.30
N VAL A 408 -22.31 -28.01 -15.50
CA VAL A 408 -23.38 -28.58 -16.37
C VAL A 408 -22.88 -29.77 -17.21
N ALA A 409 -21.56 -29.81 -17.50
CA ALA A 409 -20.98 -30.80 -18.43
C ALA A 409 -20.55 -32.13 -17.79
N LYS A 410 -20.47 -32.24 -16.45
CA LYS A 410 -19.89 -33.41 -15.76
C LYS A 410 -20.94 -34.29 -15.10
N ALA A 411 -21.43 -35.29 -15.87
CA ALA A 411 -21.84 -36.57 -15.32
C ALA A 411 -20.61 -37.52 -15.42
N ALA A 412 -19.75 -37.57 -14.40
CA ALA A 412 -18.48 -38.31 -14.44
C ALA A 412 -18.45 -39.49 -13.45
N PRO A 413 -17.60 -40.53 -13.66
CA PRO A 413 -17.54 -41.73 -12.84
C PRO A 413 -17.04 -41.49 -11.41
N ALA A 414 -17.39 -42.37 -10.48
CA ALA A 414 -17.25 -42.21 -9.01
C ALA A 414 -15.85 -41.86 -8.46
N SER A 415 -14.77 -42.16 -9.15
CA SER A 415 -13.41 -41.76 -8.73
C SER A 415 -13.11 -40.25 -8.86
N THR A 416 -13.90 -39.57 -9.64
CA THR A 416 -13.83 -38.10 -9.87
C THR A 416 -14.71 -37.31 -8.89
N GLU A 417 -15.70 -37.94 -8.23
CA GLU A 417 -16.65 -37.28 -7.33
C GLU A 417 -15.99 -36.57 -6.14
N LEU A 418 -14.98 -37.22 -5.52
CA LEU A 418 -14.31 -36.69 -4.33
C LEU A 418 -13.43 -35.47 -4.68
N ALA A 419 -12.75 -35.51 -5.84
CA ALA A 419 -11.96 -34.40 -6.34
C ALA A 419 -12.87 -33.22 -6.74
N ASP A 420 -13.98 -33.49 -7.41
CA ASP A 420 -14.98 -32.49 -7.80
C ASP A 420 -15.69 -31.88 -6.59
N GLU A 421 -15.93 -32.63 -5.53
CA GLU A 421 -16.48 -32.12 -4.29
C GLU A 421 -15.50 -31.16 -3.58
N THR A 422 -14.22 -31.55 -3.51
CA THR A 422 -13.19 -30.68 -2.90
C THR A 422 -13.04 -29.40 -3.69
N ALA A 423 -13.05 -29.43 -5.02
CA ALA A 423 -13.03 -28.26 -5.88
C ALA A 423 -14.25 -27.35 -5.63
N ARG A 424 -15.45 -27.92 -5.55
CA ARG A 424 -16.68 -27.17 -5.21
C ARG A 424 -16.62 -26.53 -3.82
N ARG A 425 -16.02 -27.20 -2.82
CA ARG A 425 -15.84 -26.67 -1.47
C ARG A 425 -14.84 -25.51 -1.47
N ARG A 426 -13.70 -25.62 -2.19
CA ARG A 426 -12.73 -24.52 -2.35
C ARG A 426 -13.38 -23.31 -3.01
N TRP A 427 -14.18 -23.54 -4.05
CA TRP A 427 -14.94 -22.50 -4.71
C TRP A 427 -15.92 -21.80 -3.77
N ARG A 428 -16.72 -22.58 -3.01
CA ARG A 428 -17.62 -22.03 -1.98
C ARG A 428 -16.88 -21.24 -0.93
N PHE A 429 -15.70 -21.68 -0.51
CA PHE A 429 -14.84 -20.95 0.43
C PHE A 429 -14.48 -19.57 -0.13
N VAL A 430 -13.96 -19.47 -1.34
CA VAL A 430 -13.64 -18.19 -1.99
C VAL A 430 -14.86 -17.28 -2.04
N VAL A 431 -16.01 -17.80 -2.47
CA VAL A 431 -17.25 -17.01 -2.56
C VAL A 431 -17.69 -16.49 -1.18
N VAL A 432 -17.75 -17.33 -0.16
CA VAL A 432 -18.19 -16.94 1.17
C VAL A 432 -17.24 -15.92 1.81
N PHE A 433 -15.91 -16.16 1.72
CA PHE A 433 -14.91 -15.25 2.28
C PHE A 433 -14.75 -13.94 1.47
N THR A 434 -15.35 -13.85 0.28
CA THR A 434 -15.47 -12.60 -0.46
C THR A 434 -16.80 -11.91 -0.19
N VAL A 435 -17.92 -12.63 -0.34
CA VAL A 435 -19.26 -12.04 -0.32
C VAL A 435 -19.68 -11.61 1.10
N VAL A 436 -19.40 -12.42 2.13
CA VAL A 436 -19.80 -12.09 3.51
C VAL A 436 -19.12 -10.82 4.01
N PRO A 437 -17.78 -10.67 3.92
CA PRO A 437 -17.13 -9.41 4.29
C PRO A 437 -17.52 -8.24 3.38
N LEU A 438 -17.72 -8.47 2.09
CA LEU A 438 -18.11 -7.41 1.15
C LEU A 438 -19.52 -6.87 1.47
N ALA A 439 -20.45 -7.75 1.85
CA ALA A 439 -21.81 -7.36 2.24
C ALA A 439 -21.82 -6.43 3.46
N ALA A 440 -20.88 -6.61 4.40
CA ALA A 440 -20.73 -5.74 5.56
C ALA A 440 -20.41 -4.27 5.21
N PHE A 441 -19.89 -4.00 4.02
CA PHE A 441 -19.68 -2.64 3.51
C PHE A 441 -20.67 -2.25 2.43
N ALA A 442 -21.11 -3.20 1.59
CA ALA A 442 -22.08 -2.94 0.53
C ALA A 442 -23.44 -2.53 1.10
N VAL A 443 -23.92 -3.21 2.14
CA VAL A 443 -25.22 -2.91 2.75
C VAL A 443 -25.25 -1.49 3.35
N PRO A 444 -24.30 -1.08 4.22
CA PRO A 444 -24.28 0.30 4.72
C PRO A 444 -24.09 1.37 3.65
N SER A 445 -23.48 1.07 2.50
CA SER A 445 -23.26 2.06 1.42
C SER A 445 -24.56 2.60 0.80
N PHE A 446 -25.69 1.97 1.07
CA PHE A 446 -27.00 2.51 0.67
C PHE A 446 -27.42 3.74 1.48
N TRP A 447 -26.77 4.01 2.64
CA TRP A 447 -27.11 5.17 3.50
C TRP A 447 -25.90 5.85 4.16
N SER A 448 -24.68 5.35 3.98
CA SER A 448 -23.47 5.94 4.56
C SER A 448 -22.25 5.82 3.66
N ALA A 449 -21.36 6.79 3.72
CA ALA A 449 -20.11 6.80 2.96
C ALA A 449 -19.15 5.68 3.41
N THR A 450 -18.54 5.02 2.46
CA THR A 450 -17.43 4.07 2.67
C THR A 450 -16.11 4.73 2.25
N LYS A 451 -14.99 4.29 2.84
CA LYS A 451 -13.67 4.74 2.39
C LYS A 451 -13.10 3.80 1.34
N LEU A 452 -12.32 4.37 0.41
CA LEU A 452 -11.72 3.66 -0.73
C LEU A 452 -11.04 2.33 -0.34
N HIS A 453 -10.25 2.31 0.72
CA HIS A 453 -9.41 1.17 1.12
C HIS A 453 -10.12 0.10 1.97
N TRP A 454 -11.37 0.35 2.44
CA TRP A 454 -12.01 -0.55 3.41
C TRP A 454 -12.26 -1.96 2.89
N THR A 455 -12.56 -2.11 1.60
CA THR A 455 -12.80 -3.43 0.99
C THR A 455 -11.54 -4.14 0.51
N GLY A 456 -10.40 -3.46 0.56
CA GLY A 456 -9.14 -3.95 -0.03
C GLY A 456 -8.72 -5.35 0.41
N PRO A 457 -8.59 -5.67 1.71
CA PRO A 457 -8.17 -6.99 2.20
C PRO A 457 -9.12 -8.12 1.80
N ILE A 458 -10.40 -7.82 1.59
CA ILE A 458 -11.43 -8.82 1.22
C ILE A 458 -11.08 -9.51 -0.11
N TRP A 459 -10.49 -8.76 -1.04
CA TRP A 459 -10.16 -9.26 -2.38
C TRP A 459 -9.04 -10.30 -2.38
N LEU A 460 -8.29 -10.46 -1.27
CA LEU A 460 -7.34 -11.57 -1.11
C LEU A 460 -8.03 -12.92 -1.25
N ALA A 461 -9.27 -13.07 -0.77
CA ALA A 461 -10.04 -14.30 -0.95
C ALA A 461 -10.40 -14.55 -2.42
N GLY A 462 -10.71 -13.51 -3.19
CA GLY A 462 -11.09 -13.58 -4.60
C GLY A 462 -9.91 -13.70 -5.59
N LEU A 463 -8.68 -13.39 -5.16
CA LEU A 463 -7.51 -13.37 -6.05
C LEU A 463 -7.29 -14.67 -6.84
N PRO A 464 -7.40 -15.87 -6.25
CA PRO A 464 -7.23 -17.11 -7.03
C PRO A 464 -8.25 -17.26 -8.16
N MET A 465 -9.49 -16.84 -7.93
CA MET A 465 -10.54 -16.84 -8.96
C MET A 465 -10.24 -15.82 -10.07
N ILE A 466 -9.88 -14.61 -9.70
CA ILE A 466 -9.47 -13.58 -10.65
C ILE A 466 -8.30 -14.09 -11.51
N ALA A 467 -7.28 -14.64 -10.87
CA ALA A 467 -6.09 -15.19 -11.53
C ALA A 467 -6.42 -16.36 -12.48
N ALA A 468 -7.35 -17.22 -12.08
CA ALA A 468 -7.83 -18.31 -12.93
C ALA A 468 -8.60 -17.78 -14.13
N GLY A 469 -9.50 -16.81 -13.93
CA GLY A 469 -10.31 -16.22 -14.99
C GLY A 469 -9.55 -15.38 -16.01
N LEU A 470 -8.43 -14.77 -15.60
CA LEU A 470 -7.53 -14.03 -16.48
C LEU A 470 -6.61 -14.95 -17.31
N GLY A 471 -6.41 -16.20 -16.89
CA GLY A 471 -5.57 -17.15 -17.61
C GLY A 471 -6.31 -17.87 -18.75
N PRO A 472 -5.59 -18.62 -19.59
CA PRO A 472 -6.19 -19.51 -20.58
C PRO A 472 -7.02 -20.61 -19.91
N SER A 473 -8.05 -21.07 -20.60
CA SER A 473 -8.82 -22.26 -20.17
C SER A 473 -7.97 -23.54 -20.25
N ALA A 474 -8.46 -24.60 -19.64
CA ALA A 474 -7.82 -25.91 -19.76
C ALA A 474 -7.72 -26.33 -21.26
N PRO A 475 -6.69 -27.11 -21.64
CA PRO A 475 -6.54 -27.60 -22.99
C PRO A 475 -7.82 -28.31 -23.46
N GLY A 476 -8.33 -27.91 -24.64
CA GLY A 476 -9.56 -28.48 -25.22
C GLY A 476 -10.87 -27.82 -24.79
N ALA A 477 -10.87 -26.93 -23.82
CA ALA A 477 -12.07 -26.18 -23.45
C ALA A 477 -12.27 -24.94 -24.36
N PRO A 478 -13.47 -24.70 -24.91
CA PRO A 478 -13.72 -23.55 -25.78
C PRO A 478 -13.71 -22.26 -24.98
N ASP A 479 -12.74 -21.41 -25.24
CA ASP A 479 -12.74 -20.04 -24.71
C ASP A 479 -13.73 -19.13 -25.44
N GLY A 480 -14.62 -18.47 -24.72
CA GLY A 480 -15.41 -17.39 -25.27
C GLY A 480 -14.56 -16.18 -25.67
N PRO A 481 -15.08 -15.26 -26.48
CA PRO A 481 -14.32 -14.10 -26.97
C PRO A 481 -13.77 -13.21 -25.83
N ILE A 482 -14.52 -13.03 -24.76
CA ILE A 482 -14.10 -12.27 -23.57
C ILE A 482 -12.94 -12.96 -22.85
N ALA A 483 -13.01 -14.27 -22.63
CA ALA A 483 -11.95 -15.00 -21.97
C ALA A 483 -10.63 -14.93 -22.77
N ARG A 484 -10.71 -15.06 -24.09
CA ARG A 484 -9.54 -14.90 -24.99
C ARG A 484 -8.98 -13.48 -24.96
N LEU A 485 -9.83 -12.46 -24.95
CA LEU A 485 -9.39 -11.07 -24.82
C LEU A 485 -8.66 -10.85 -23.50
N LEU A 486 -9.26 -11.27 -22.38
CA LEU A 486 -8.65 -11.15 -21.04
C LEU A 486 -7.31 -11.85 -20.97
N ALA A 487 -7.21 -13.12 -21.42
CA ALA A 487 -5.98 -13.88 -21.41
C ALA A 487 -4.84 -13.22 -22.20
N ARG A 488 -5.17 -12.42 -23.23
CA ARG A 488 -4.20 -11.71 -24.08
C ARG A 488 -3.83 -10.33 -23.53
N THR A 489 -4.76 -9.66 -22.83
CA THR A 489 -4.60 -8.23 -22.50
C THR A 489 -4.26 -7.96 -21.03
N TRP A 490 -4.47 -8.90 -20.11
CA TRP A 490 -4.26 -8.60 -18.71
C TRP A 490 -2.79 -8.27 -18.34
N VAL A 491 -1.78 -8.92 -18.99
CA VAL A 491 -0.37 -8.58 -18.76
C VAL A 491 -0.04 -7.19 -19.25
N PRO A 492 -0.35 -6.82 -20.51
CA PRO A 492 -0.17 -5.44 -20.95
C PRO A 492 -0.84 -4.42 -20.04
N VAL A 493 -2.07 -4.69 -19.58
CA VAL A 493 -2.79 -3.80 -18.66
C VAL A 493 -2.05 -3.65 -17.32
N LEU A 494 -1.57 -4.75 -16.74
CA LEU A 494 -0.77 -4.67 -15.51
C LEU A 494 0.54 -3.89 -15.70
N HIS A 495 1.24 -4.07 -16.82
CA HIS A 495 2.46 -3.30 -17.09
C HIS A 495 2.16 -1.80 -17.23
N VAL A 496 1.05 -1.43 -17.88
CA VAL A 496 0.61 -0.03 -17.97
C VAL A 496 0.30 0.53 -16.57
N LEU A 497 -0.38 -0.25 -15.71
CA LEU A 497 -0.61 0.13 -14.31
C LEU A 497 0.69 0.30 -13.54
N MET A 498 1.65 -0.62 -13.69
CA MET A 498 2.97 -0.52 -13.04
C MET A 498 3.72 0.74 -13.46
N VAL A 499 3.71 1.07 -14.76
CA VAL A 499 4.29 2.33 -15.28
C VAL A 499 3.57 3.54 -14.69
N GLY A 500 2.23 3.51 -14.68
CA GLY A 500 1.41 4.59 -14.10
C GLY A 500 1.71 4.81 -12.62
N PHE A 501 1.83 3.75 -11.82
CA PHE A 501 2.20 3.84 -10.42
C PHE A 501 3.63 4.37 -10.22
N ALA A 502 4.58 3.84 -10.99
CA ALA A 502 5.97 4.30 -10.92
C ALA A 502 6.08 5.79 -11.24
N PHE A 503 5.31 6.26 -12.21
CA PHE A 503 5.28 7.66 -12.59
C PHE A 503 4.52 8.53 -11.56
N ALA A 504 3.26 8.21 -11.29
CA ALA A 504 2.37 9.06 -10.50
C ALA A 504 2.76 9.13 -9.02
N LEU A 505 3.18 8.00 -8.43
CA LEU A 505 3.43 7.89 -7.00
C LEU A 505 4.89 8.07 -6.61
N PHE A 506 5.81 7.86 -7.53
CA PHE A 506 7.24 7.91 -7.22
C PHE A 506 7.98 8.97 -8.03
N TYR A 507 7.96 8.89 -9.35
CA TYR A 507 8.73 9.81 -10.17
C TYR A 507 8.25 11.27 -10.04
N TYR A 508 6.96 11.49 -10.22
CA TYR A 508 6.38 12.84 -10.19
C TYR A 508 6.58 13.57 -8.85
N PRO A 509 6.31 12.96 -7.67
CA PRO A 509 6.54 13.65 -6.39
C PRO A 509 8.02 13.93 -6.09
N VAL A 510 8.96 13.11 -6.62
CA VAL A 510 10.39 13.29 -6.39
C VAL A 510 10.99 14.35 -7.31
N TYR A 511 10.61 14.35 -8.59
CA TYR A 511 11.24 15.21 -9.60
C TYR A 511 10.32 16.32 -10.13
N GLY A 512 9.01 16.16 -10.01
CA GLY A 512 8.05 17.04 -10.67
C GLY A 512 7.99 16.84 -12.18
N LEU A 513 7.25 17.70 -12.85
CA LEU A 513 7.20 17.82 -14.31
C LEU A 513 7.48 19.26 -14.71
N ALA A 514 8.33 19.45 -15.71
CA ALA A 514 8.61 20.76 -16.26
C ALA A 514 7.30 21.46 -16.68
N GLY A 515 7.04 22.66 -16.16
CA GLY A 515 5.83 23.44 -16.44
C GLY A 515 4.59 23.09 -15.62
N LEU A 516 4.57 21.97 -14.87
CA LEU A 516 3.43 21.53 -14.06
C LEU A 516 3.63 21.72 -12.54
N HIS A 517 4.63 22.48 -12.13
CA HIS A 517 4.95 22.70 -10.71
C HIS A 517 3.83 23.33 -9.89
N ARG A 518 2.86 23.99 -10.52
CA ARG A 518 1.74 24.66 -9.83
C ARG A 518 0.68 23.73 -9.24
N HIS A 519 0.76 22.43 -9.49
CA HIS A 519 -0.28 21.46 -9.13
C HIS A 519 0.10 20.52 -7.98
N HIS A 520 1.21 20.76 -7.30
CA HIS A 520 1.64 19.97 -6.13
C HIS A 520 0.68 20.05 -4.93
N ALA A 521 -0.23 21.03 -4.90
CA ALA A 521 -1.21 21.23 -3.83
C ALA A 521 -2.09 19.99 -3.56
N TYR A 522 -2.30 19.13 -4.55
CA TYR A 522 -3.13 17.93 -4.41
C TYR A 522 -2.42 16.75 -3.72
N LEU A 523 -1.09 16.73 -3.67
CA LEU A 523 -0.32 15.62 -3.13
C LEU A 523 0.06 15.78 -1.65
N GLN A 524 -0.36 16.85 -0.99
CA GLN A 524 -0.04 17.14 0.41
C GLN A 524 1.47 16.97 0.69
N THR A 525 2.29 17.64 -0.09
CA THR A 525 3.75 17.62 0.02
C THR A 525 4.26 18.99 0.46
N GLY A 526 5.52 19.07 0.92
CA GLY A 526 6.14 20.33 1.39
C GLY A 526 6.02 20.51 2.90
N TRP A 527 5.79 19.43 3.63
CA TRP A 527 5.64 19.45 5.08
C TRP A 527 6.92 19.87 5.80
N ARG A 528 8.09 19.46 5.31
CA ARG A 528 9.39 19.91 5.85
C ARG A 528 9.55 21.44 5.75
N ASP A 529 9.20 22.01 4.59
CA ASP A 529 9.28 23.45 4.37
C ASP A 529 8.25 24.21 5.21
N LEU A 530 7.01 23.71 5.30
CA LEU A 530 5.98 24.26 6.19
C LEU A 530 6.46 24.28 7.64
N ARG A 531 7.00 23.16 8.12
CA ARG A 531 7.51 23.05 9.50
C ARG A 531 8.65 24.03 9.76
N GLY A 532 9.58 24.18 8.79
CA GLY A 532 10.66 25.18 8.89
C GLY A 532 10.14 26.61 8.99
N GLN A 533 9.10 26.98 8.21
CA GLN A 533 8.47 28.29 8.30
C GLN A 533 7.71 28.50 9.63
N VAL A 534 7.06 27.47 10.16
CA VAL A 534 6.42 27.49 11.50
C VAL A 534 7.49 27.65 12.58
N GLN A 535 8.62 26.96 12.49
CA GLN A 535 9.72 27.07 13.43
C GLN A 535 10.27 28.51 13.49
N ALA A 536 10.38 29.20 12.36
CA ALA A 536 10.80 30.59 12.35
C ALA A 536 9.86 31.50 13.17
N ILE A 537 8.55 31.19 13.19
CA ILE A 537 7.57 31.89 14.03
C ILE A 537 7.77 31.52 15.51
N GLU A 538 8.01 30.24 15.83
CA GLU A 538 8.31 29.82 17.21
C GLU A 538 9.56 30.51 17.77
N ASP A 539 10.62 30.62 16.94
CA ASP A 539 11.88 31.26 17.33
C ASP A 539 11.71 32.78 17.52
N GLU A 540 10.78 33.41 16.79
CA GLU A 540 10.39 34.81 17.01
C GLU A 540 9.68 34.97 18.37
N VAL A 541 8.67 34.12 18.64
CA VAL A 541 7.95 34.13 19.93
C VAL A 541 8.88 33.85 21.10
N LEU A 542 9.80 32.91 20.97
CA LEU A 542 10.80 32.59 22.00
C LEU A 542 11.70 33.80 22.31
N ARG A 543 12.14 34.54 21.29
CA ARG A 543 12.94 35.78 21.48
C ARG A 543 12.16 36.87 22.17
N ASP A 544 10.86 37.01 21.83
CA ASP A 544 10.01 38.09 22.36
C ASP A 544 9.53 37.81 23.79
N THR A 545 9.25 36.54 24.14
CA THR A 545 8.61 36.15 25.40
C THR A 545 9.53 35.38 26.35
N GLY A 546 10.69 34.91 25.87
CA GLY A 546 11.58 34.04 26.61
C GLY A 546 11.02 32.61 26.82
N ARG A 547 9.87 32.30 26.23
CA ARG A 547 9.19 31.01 26.34
C ARG A 547 8.90 30.42 24.96
N ARG A 548 9.10 29.13 24.82
CA ARG A 548 8.78 28.44 23.60
C ARG A 548 7.27 28.19 23.50
N PRO A 549 6.64 28.61 22.40
CA PRO A 549 5.23 28.27 22.14
C PRO A 549 5.09 26.80 21.75
N ALA A 550 3.93 26.22 22.02
CA ALA A 550 3.54 24.93 21.45
C ALA A 550 2.88 25.12 20.07
N VAL A 551 2.96 24.13 19.21
CA VAL A 551 2.29 24.15 17.89
C VAL A 551 0.93 23.49 17.99
N VAL A 552 -0.08 24.09 17.33
CA VAL A 552 -1.46 23.56 17.32
C VAL A 552 -1.98 23.50 15.89
N GLY A 553 -2.25 22.30 15.38
CA GLY A 553 -2.98 22.09 14.15
C GLY A 553 -4.49 22.26 14.36
N LEU A 554 -5.15 23.16 13.62
CA LEU A 554 -6.57 23.44 13.81
C LEU A 554 -7.52 22.51 13.02
N ASP A 555 -6.99 21.52 12.34
CA ASP A 555 -7.79 20.41 11.80
C ASP A 555 -7.90 19.24 12.82
N LYS A 556 -8.55 18.14 12.41
CA LYS A 556 -8.77 16.99 13.29
C LYS A 556 -7.47 16.42 13.88
N HIS A 557 -6.45 16.21 13.04
CA HIS A 557 -5.15 15.70 13.44
C HIS A 557 -4.05 15.93 12.39
N ASN A 558 -4.40 16.04 11.08
CA ASN A 558 -3.45 15.95 9.97
C ASN A 558 -2.29 16.96 10.04
N THR A 559 -2.61 18.24 10.32
CA THR A 559 -1.57 19.30 10.42
C THR A 559 -0.72 19.09 11.66
N ALA A 560 -1.32 18.71 12.78
CA ALA A 560 -0.59 18.44 14.02
C ALA A 560 0.38 17.27 13.87
N ASP A 561 -0.05 16.18 13.21
CA ASP A 561 0.79 14.99 12.99
C ASP A 561 2.06 15.32 12.21
N GLU A 562 1.92 16.05 11.13
CA GLU A 562 3.03 16.44 10.27
C GLU A 562 3.95 17.46 10.96
N MET A 563 3.39 18.40 11.72
CA MET A 563 4.19 19.35 12.52
C MET A 563 5.01 18.61 13.58
N ALA A 564 4.45 17.58 14.20
CA ALA A 564 5.15 16.76 15.18
C ALA A 564 6.28 15.94 14.54
N TYR A 565 6.00 15.23 13.42
CA TYR A 565 6.99 14.37 12.77
C TYR A 565 8.16 15.16 12.17
N TYR A 566 7.88 16.29 11.52
CA TYR A 566 8.92 17.10 10.86
C TYR A 566 9.56 18.14 11.78
N ASP A 567 9.36 18.07 13.10
CA ASP A 567 10.08 18.92 14.03
C ASP A 567 11.57 18.58 14.03
N PRO A 568 12.45 19.49 13.58
CA PRO A 568 13.88 19.21 13.48
C PRO A 568 14.57 19.00 14.83
N ARG A 569 13.89 19.31 15.93
CA ARG A 569 14.39 19.15 17.29
C ARG A 569 14.13 17.74 17.83
N GLY A 570 13.18 17.02 17.24
CA GLY A 570 12.81 15.67 17.64
C GLY A 570 11.88 15.59 18.87
N ASP A 571 11.39 16.72 19.39
CA ASP A 571 10.45 16.78 20.52
C ASP A 571 9.00 17.12 20.11
N GLY A 572 8.74 17.17 18.82
CA GLY A 572 7.45 17.58 18.27
C GLY A 572 6.27 16.75 18.76
N ALA A 573 6.45 15.45 18.99
CA ALA A 573 5.40 14.59 19.52
C ALA A 573 4.96 14.95 20.95
N ALA A 574 5.83 15.59 21.74
CA ALA A 574 5.53 16.01 23.10
C ALA A 574 4.92 17.41 23.19
N ASP A 575 5.04 18.23 22.12
CA ASP A 575 4.73 19.66 22.18
C ASP A 575 3.82 20.14 21.03
N THR A 576 3.15 19.22 20.36
CA THR A 576 2.21 19.54 19.27
C THR A 576 0.81 19.04 19.61
N ALA A 577 -0.17 19.94 19.67
CA ALA A 577 -1.56 19.63 19.96
C ALA A 577 -2.48 19.85 18.75
N SER A 578 -3.76 19.52 18.89
CA SER A 578 -4.76 19.65 17.85
C SER A 578 -5.91 20.57 18.28
N ARG A 579 -6.89 20.71 17.43
CA ARG A 579 -8.04 21.63 17.55
C ARG A 579 -8.86 21.53 18.83
N HIS A 580 -8.81 20.41 19.56
CA HIS A 580 -9.57 20.21 20.80
C HIS A 580 -9.25 21.24 21.90
N LEU A 581 -8.11 21.95 21.81
CA LEU A 581 -7.81 23.05 22.72
C LEU A 581 -8.79 24.23 22.58
N PHE A 582 -9.40 24.40 21.41
CA PHE A 582 -10.29 25.52 21.12
C PHE A 582 -11.72 25.09 20.82
N TYR A 583 -11.94 23.86 20.35
CA TYR A 583 -13.22 23.37 19.87
C TYR A 583 -13.62 22.09 20.59
N ASP A 584 -14.90 21.95 20.90
CA ASP A 584 -15.48 20.70 21.42
C ASP A 584 -15.75 19.72 20.26
N GLU A 585 -14.71 19.49 19.45
CA GLU A 585 -14.75 18.64 18.27
C GLU A 585 -13.73 17.51 18.38
N ASP A 586 -14.10 16.36 17.82
CA ASP A 586 -13.26 15.16 17.78
C ASP A 586 -11.84 15.44 17.26
N ALA A 587 -10.85 15.20 18.10
CA ALA A 587 -9.42 15.26 17.79
C ALA A 587 -8.74 13.90 18.04
N VAL A 588 -9.52 12.82 18.06
CA VAL A 588 -9.06 11.42 18.25
C VAL A 588 -8.13 11.29 19.46
N MET A 589 -6.91 10.73 19.30
CA MET A 589 -6.02 10.50 20.43
C MET A 589 -5.41 11.77 21.03
N TYR A 590 -5.42 12.90 20.33
CA TYR A 590 -4.90 14.16 20.88
C TYR A 590 -5.65 14.61 22.13
N GLU A 591 -6.94 14.29 22.27
CA GLU A 591 -7.72 14.56 23.49
C GLU A 591 -7.19 13.80 24.71
N PHE A 592 -6.63 12.59 24.50
CA PHE A 592 -6.06 11.76 25.54
C PHE A 592 -4.63 12.15 25.90
N TRP A 593 -3.82 12.51 24.88
CA TRP A 593 -2.40 12.85 25.08
C TRP A 593 -2.20 14.25 25.64
N PHE A 594 -3.04 15.20 25.23
CA PHE A 594 -2.83 16.63 25.49
C PHE A 594 -4.07 17.27 26.13
N PRO A 595 -4.33 17.04 27.42
CA PRO A 595 -5.46 17.68 28.09
C PRO A 595 -5.28 19.22 28.08
N PRO A 596 -6.33 20.01 27.82
CA PRO A 596 -6.24 21.47 27.66
C PRO A 596 -5.55 22.18 28.84
N LYS A 597 -5.70 21.68 30.06
CA LYS A 597 -5.00 22.21 31.25
C LYS A 597 -3.48 22.19 31.16
N ALA A 598 -2.90 21.24 30.44
CA ALA A 598 -1.45 21.17 30.27
C ALA A 598 -0.87 22.34 29.46
N PHE A 599 -1.72 23.06 28.75
CA PHE A 599 -1.34 24.22 27.94
C PHE A 599 -1.74 25.56 28.59
N ASP A 600 -2.37 25.56 29.76
CA ASP A 600 -2.83 26.77 30.42
C ASP A 600 -1.67 27.75 30.68
N GLY A 601 -1.84 29.01 30.30
CA GLY A 601 -0.80 30.05 30.38
C GLY A 601 0.31 29.96 29.31
N ARG A 602 0.33 28.95 28.46
CA ARG A 602 1.34 28.79 27.40
C ARG A 602 1.02 29.69 26.18
N ASP A 603 2.07 30.07 25.47
CA ASP A 603 1.97 30.66 24.14
C ASP A 603 1.83 29.55 23.10
N LEU A 604 1.01 29.75 22.06
CA LEU A 604 0.72 28.77 21.03
C LEU A 604 0.93 29.35 19.62
N VAL A 605 1.41 28.56 18.68
CA VAL A 605 1.41 28.84 17.24
C VAL A 605 0.35 27.97 16.58
N LEU A 606 -0.74 28.58 16.18
CA LEU A 606 -1.84 27.91 15.47
C LEU A 606 -1.50 27.81 13.99
N VAL A 607 -1.80 26.68 13.37
CA VAL A 607 -1.59 26.40 11.94
C VAL A 607 -2.84 25.77 11.33
N SER A 608 -3.36 26.34 10.24
CA SER A 608 -4.50 25.80 9.48
C SER A 608 -4.37 26.05 7.98
N ARG A 609 -5.10 25.27 7.20
CA ARG A 609 -5.33 25.50 5.76
C ARG A 609 -6.39 26.56 5.48
N SER A 610 -7.29 26.78 6.44
CA SER A 610 -8.33 27.80 6.35
C SER A 610 -7.94 29.03 7.16
N ARG A 611 -8.15 30.20 6.57
CA ARG A 611 -7.99 31.47 7.26
C ARG A 611 -9.04 31.65 8.35
N ASP A 612 -10.26 31.22 8.08
CA ASP A 612 -11.39 31.34 9.00
C ASP A 612 -11.13 30.56 10.31
N ASP A 613 -10.41 29.41 10.23
CA ASP A 613 -10.06 28.67 11.44
C ASP A 613 -9.16 29.47 12.39
N VAL A 614 -8.14 30.15 11.87
CA VAL A 614 -7.21 30.94 12.70
C VAL A 614 -7.80 32.28 13.14
N GLU A 615 -8.85 32.76 12.48
CA GLU A 615 -9.59 33.99 12.83
C GLU A 615 -10.83 33.71 13.70
N ASP A 616 -11.13 32.47 14.03
CA ASP A 616 -12.31 32.08 14.82
C ASP A 616 -12.35 32.86 16.16
N PRO A 617 -13.49 33.46 16.52
CA PRO A 617 -13.63 34.23 17.76
C PRO A 617 -13.35 33.41 19.04
N ARG A 618 -13.58 32.09 19.01
CA ARG A 618 -13.29 31.19 20.14
C ARG A 618 -11.81 31.20 20.53
N ILE A 619 -10.90 31.47 19.57
CA ILE A 619 -9.46 31.59 19.84
C ILE A 619 -9.18 32.81 20.70
N ALA A 620 -9.74 33.95 20.32
CA ALA A 620 -9.54 35.21 21.08
C ALA A 620 -10.15 35.12 22.48
N ALA A 621 -11.28 34.43 22.64
CA ALA A 621 -11.93 34.23 23.95
C ALA A 621 -11.06 33.38 24.92
N ARG A 622 -10.20 32.51 24.39
CA ARG A 622 -9.29 31.64 25.17
C ARG A 622 -7.83 32.15 25.16
N ALA A 623 -7.60 33.41 24.97
CA ALA A 623 -6.27 34.01 24.90
C ALA A 623 -6.16 35.29 25.74
N THR A 624 -4.98 35.58 26.23
CA THR A 624 -4.69 36.89 26.79
C THR A 624 -4.50 37.94 25.69
N ARG A 625 -3.84 37.54 24.60
CA ARG A 625 -3.63 38.34 23.39
C ARG A 625 -3.47 37.45 22.18
N VAL A 626 -3.90 37.88 21.02
CA VAL A 626 -3.70 37.22 19.73
C VAL A 626 -2.88 38.10 18.79
N GLY A 627 -1.96 37.48 18.07
CA GLY A 627 -1.14 38.14 17.04
C GLY A 627 -1.88 38.28 15.71
N PRO A 628 -1.23 38.93 14.72
CA PRO A 628 -1.76 39.00 13.36
C PRO A 628 -1.73 37.61 12.68
N VAL A 629 -2.63 37.41 11.71
CA VAL A 629 -2.61 36.23 10.85
C VAL A 629 -1.47 36.37 9.84
N ARG A 630 -0.68 35.32 9.70
CA ARG A 630 0.41 35.20 8.73
C ARG A 630 0.05 34.17 7.68
N THR A 631 0.32 34.46 6.42
CA THR A 631 0.19 33.49 5.33
C THR A 631 1.52 32.76 5.13
N ILE A 632 1.46 31.44 5.06
CA ILE A 632 2.61 30.54 4.84
C ILE A 632 2.38 29.80 3.52
N GLU A 633 3.35 29.87 2.62
CA GLU A 633 3.32 29.12 1.36
C GLU A 633 4.50 28.14 1.30
N PRO A 634 4.29 26.90 1.77
CA PRO A 634 5.32 25.87 1.69
C PRO A 634 5.69 25.59 0.24
N ARG A 635 6.96 25.29 0.00
CA ARG A 635 7.49 25.04 -1.33
C ARG A 635 8.12 23.66 -1.44
N LYS A 636 7.92 23.03 -2.59
CA LYS A 636 8.64 21.83 -3.00
C LYS A 636 9.17 22.02 -4.41
N HIS A 637 10.44 21.74 -4.64
CA HIS A 637 11.12 21.98 -5.92
C HIS A 637 10.95 23.42 -6.45
N GLY A 638 10.91 24.40 -5.54
CA GLY A 638 10.75 25.82 -5.88
C GLY A 638 9.30 26.26 -6.20
N ALA A 639 8.33 25.35 -6.27
CA ALA A 639 6.92 25.63 -6.50
C ALA A 639 6.13 25.61 -5.18
N ALA A 640 5.10 26.47 -5.05
CA ALA A 640 4.20 26.42 -3.92
C ALA A 640 3.44 25.10 -3.89
N SER A 641 3.47 24.39 -2.76
CA SER A 641 2.77 23.12 -2.55
C SER A 641 1.42 23.28 -1.84
N GLY A 642 1.10 24.46 -1.37
CA GLY A 642 -0.15 24.79 -0.70
C GLY A 642 -0.14 26.19 -0.11
N ARG A 643 -1.21 26.53 0.59
CA ARG A 643 -1.30 27.76 1.38
C ARG A 643 -1.82 27.41 2.76
N TYR A 644 -1.14 27.93 3.77
CA TYR A 644 -1.48 27.79 5.17
C TYR A 644 -1.54 29.15 5.85
N TYR A 645 -2.19 29.20 6.98
CA TYR A 645 -2.32 30.37 7.81
C TYR A 645 -1.84 30.06 9.21
N ALA A 646 -1.03 30.95 9.78
CA ALA A 646 -0.56 30.82 11.15
C ALA A 646 -0.95 32.04 11.97
N ARG A 647 -1.22 31.84 13.26
CA ARG A 647 -1.51 32.90 14.21
C ARG A 647 -0.91 32.56 15.57
N VAL A 648 -0.26 33.54 16.20
CA VAL A 648 0.27 33.36 17.55
C VAL A 648 -0.80 33.71 18.58
N VAL A 649 -0.98 32.86 19.56
CA VAL A 649 -1.82 33.06 20.75
C VAL A 649 -0.92 33.19 21.94
N TYR A 650 -1.06 34.24 22.72
CA TYR A 650 -0.30 34.48 23.93
C TYR A 650 -1.15 34.21 25.16
N GLY A 651 -0.63 33.42 26.09
CA GLY A 651 -1.29 33.09 27.35
C GLY A 651 -2.63 32.41 27.12
N TYR A 652 -2.59 31.20 26.57
CA TYR A 652 -3.78 30.36 26.37
C TYR A 652 -4.50 30.12 27.70
N ARG A 653 -5.83 30.12 27.69
CA ARG A 653 -6.69 29.84 28.85
C ARG A 653 -7.47 28.57 28.61
N ALA A 654 -7.17 27.54 29.38
CA ALA A 654 -7.90 26.29 29.32
C ALA A 654 -9.39 26.50 29.73
N PRO A 655 -10.35 25.80 29.12
CA PRO A 655 -11.73 25.82 29.59
C PRO A 655 -11.81 25.27 31.02
N GLU A 656 -12.69 25.88 31.81
CA GLU A 656 -13.02 25.26 33.12
C GLU A 656 -13.61 23.85 32.89
N PRO A 657 -13.25 22.87 33.70
CA PRO A 657 -13.86 21.55 33.57
C PRO A 657 -15.36 21.73 33.70
N ALA A 658 -16.12 21.24 32.72
CA ALA A 658 -17.57 21.16 32.84
C ALA A 658 -17.88 20.45 34.17
N ALA A 659 -18.71 21.07 35.02
CA ALA A 659 -19.09 20.51 36.29
C ALA A 659 -19.58 19.06 36.04
N ALA A 660 -18.98 18.10 36.75
CA ALA A 660 -19.29 16.68 36.62
C ALA A 660 -20.78 16.45 36.89
N GLY A 661 -21.58 16.38 35.83
CA GLY A 661 -23.04 16.26 35.96
C GLY A 661 -23.86 16.35 34.68
N ALA A 662 -23.31 16.80 33.56
CA ALA A 662 -24.05 16.78 32.29
C ALA A 662 -23.59 15.58 31.46
N ALA A 663 -24.39 14.54 31.42
CA ALA A 663 -24.19 13.28 30.71
C ALA A 663 -23.75 13.48 29.25
N ARG A 664 -22.63 12.85 28.88
CA ARG A 664 -22.22 12.61 27.49
C ARG A 664 -23.01 11.48 26.86
#